data_f91a63779ed320e2de0309f0f7f4d16a
#
_entry.id   f91a63779ed320e2de0309f0f7f4d16a
#
_cell.length_a   1.000
_cell.length_b   1.000
_cell.length_c   1.000
_cell.angle_alpha   90.00
_cell.angle_beta   90.00
_cell.angle_gamma   90.00
#
_symmetry.space_group_name_H-M   'P 1'
#
loop_
_entity.id
_entity.type
_entity.pdbx_description
1 polymer ?
#
loop_
_entity_poly.entity_id
_entity_poly.type
_entity_poly.pdbx_seq_one_letter_code
_entity_poly.pdbx_strand_id
1 'polypeptide(L)'
;MATVVRRNERSWAIDLISKINLIAKNNDLVIKKAGGENTISTGRGNTMFPDVVLYGNVEQSVILQGWELKMPDVPIEDETFIKDAQRKAIALNLNSCLIWNFTYAVLYVREEGNSFKKIKQWNATNHIHTREDVETYRSDWEKQLEEIITEVNGYFVSGQFRNAPLGQIISESTITTLIQRNKTIIAESLRANAFRDSVMAAFIDSWWLSVKAEYAQDETDKYKAYAKTIILNWANRILFAHIIKHKQNGAMIVDEIDYDKTPNEANAIFKKITEKCDFYNVFSAVRYNEALPELSWQDFVEFSNFLSSNGIDHLNQETLQNILEGSVATSKRAINGQYTTPTELAKLLVRLTVKNWSDTILDCCCGTGTIPKEAIQIKKTQMTAKEAVETVWACDKNNYPLQVANISMTEPDTINIANRLFQHNALTLSIGEKITITNPETGGNMILALPAFGAVVSNLPFVPFEIIPADDKDEISKMPFVDILDGRSDLYCYIATKIADVIKPEGTLGIIVSNSWLGTNAGIKLMEALKQEYNIKQVHISGQGRWFKNADVVTTILVLEKKKNSNCVDTDFWLWQLSLEQLAENPDAENTLVNSALLSSELDRSVSKLSKYSQSQIESILNLNVCYNALFHDVNWLIDIKDRIIPINKVYNVFRGSRRGWDALFYPQRGEHRIEPQYLKKVLINARNVTKLVATADKDAFCCGVSIEELKKRGHSGALSWIEKFAEQRNGVGKPLPAVLKRTGLEWYELQDKEIAEVFTMMNPDQRLFFAKFETPSFVNQRLIGLTHKAEYPDEELNHALLNSMFTMFYIEASGFGRGLGVLDVNKDNIAKCYMLNPNLVSATDRQNILSAFEKLKARQIMKVSEELKDEIRLDFEHIVLQSFGMEDYFDKIKSSLLSMQETRATARE
;
A
#
# COMPACT_ATOMS: atom_id res chain seq x y z
N MET A 1 30.92 7.72 62.10
CA MET A 1 29.57 7.58 61.53
C MET A 1 29.70 7.34 60.04
N ALA A 2 29.47 6.12 59.60
CA ALA A 2 29.48 5.80 58.17
C ALA A 2 28.28 6.51 57.50
N THR A 3 28.53 7.33 56.52
CA THR A 3 27.53 7.94 55.71
C THR A 3 26.71 6.87 55.03
N VAL A 4 25.48 6.64 55.51
CA VAL A 4 24.53 5.72 54.80
C VAL A 4 24.23 6.33 53.47
N VAL A 5 24.83 5.74 52.42
CA VAL A 5 24.50 6.10 51.03
C VAL A 5 23.02 5.75 50.83
N ARG A 6 22.15 6.72 50.74
CA ARG A 6 20.73 6.49 50.43
C ARG A 6 20.63 5.95 49.01
N ARG A 7 20.36 4.67 48.92
CA ARG A 7 20.07 4.05 47.60
C ARG A 7 18.77 4.59 47.01
N ASN A 8 18.76 4.75 45.72
CA ASN A 8 17.59 5.21 44.90
C ASN A 8 17.16 4.11 43.90
N GLU A 9 16.06 4.30 43.21
CA GLU A 9 15.51 3.37 42.22
C GLU A 9 16.58 2.88 41.23
N ARG A 10 17.47 3.76 40.79
CA ARG A 10 18.55 3.46 39.86
C ARG A 10 19.58 2.48 40.42
N SER A 11 20.00 2.68 41.67
CA SER A 11 20.98 1.75 42.31
C SER A 11 20.38 0.34 42.42
N TRP A 12 19.09 0.23 42.66
CA TRP A 12 18.35 -1.01 42.66
C TRP A 12 18.21 -1.62 41.26
N ALA A 13 17.95 -0.84 40.22
CA ALA A 13 17.91 -1.28 38.83
C ALA A 13 19.24 -1.91 38.41
N ILE A 14 20.40 -1.34 38.79
CA ILE A 14 21.72 -1.88 38.51
C ILE A 14 21.91 -3.25 39.20
N ASP A 15 21.56 -3.37 40.47
CA ASP A 15 21.63 -4.65 41.19
C ASP A 15 20.75 -5.73 40.57
N LEU A 16 19.52 -5.36 40.18
CA LEU A 16 18.54 -6.20 39.51
C LEU A 16 19.08 -6.72 38.16
N ILE A 17 19.53 -5.81 37.31
CA ILE A 17 20.12 -6.11 36.00
C ILE A 17 21.30 -7.09 36.15
N SER A 18 22.19 -6.84 37.14
CA SER A 18 23.31 -7.71 37.40
C SER A 18 22.87 -9.15 37.77
N LYS A 19 21.83 -9.28 38.61
CA LYS A 19 21.23 -10.55 38.97
C LYS A 19 20.54 -11.28 37.86
N ILE A 20 19.72 -10.55 37.07
CA ILE A 20 19.09 -11.14 35.88
C ILE A 20 20.14 -11.67 34.91
N ASN A 21 21.21 -10.92 34.67
CA ASN A 21 22.31 -11.37 33.80
C ASN A 21 23.02 -12.62 34.33
N LEU A 22 23.15 -12.75 35.65
CA LEU A 22 23.68 -13.98 36.28
C LEU A 22 22.74 -15.17 36.10
N ILE A 23 21.42 -14.97 36.29
CA ILE A 23 20.37 -15.99 36.07
C ILE A 23 20.39 -16.44 34.60
N ALA A 24 20.39 -15.48 33.66
CA ALA A 24 20.38 -15.75 32.23
C ALA A 24 21.63 -16.53 31.76
N LYS A 25 22.79 -16.23 32.33
CA LYS A 25 24.06 -16.93 32.02
C LYS A 25 24.07 -18.38 32.52
N ASN A 26 23.41 -18.65 33.64
CA ASN A 26 23.45 -19.97 34.30
C ASN A 26 22.33 -20.92 33.83
N ASN A 27 21.36 -20.42 33.09
CA ASN A 27 20.18 -21.13 32.59
C ASN A 27 19.99 -20.92 31.08
N ASP A 28 19.51 -21.94 30.38
CA ASP A 28 19.17 -21.80 28.96
C ASP A 28 17.77 -21.20 28.80
N LEU A 29 17.70 -19.87 28.91
CA LEU A 29 16.48 -19.09 28.82
C LEU A 29 16.36 -18.39 27.45
N VAL A 30 15.15 -18.03 27.03
CA VAL A 30 14.91 -17.09 25.93
C VAL A 30 15.48 -15.71 26.29
N ILE A 31 15.40 -15.34 27.58
CA ILE A 31 16.02 -14.12 28.12
C ILE A 31 17.53 -14.35 28.19
N LYS A 32 18.30 -13.65 27.33
CA LYS A 32 19.77 -13.80 27.27
C LYS A 32 20.52 -12.69 28.00
N LYS A 33 19.91 -11.53 28.15
CA LYS A 33 20.52 -10.35 28.77
C LYS A 33 19.46 -9.40 29.34
N ALA A 34 19.85 -8.62 30.34
CA ALA A 34 19.14 -7.46 30.81
C ALA A 34 20.05 -6.23 30.74
N GLY A 35 19.45 -5.08 30.46
CA GLY A 35 20.06 -3.77 30.47
C GLY A 35 19.07 -2.75 31.03
N GLY A 36 19.44 -1.49 31.10
CA GLY A 36 18.58 -0.42 31.59
C GLY A 36 19.20 0.92 31.33
N GLU A 37 18.44 1.97 31.62
CA GLU A 37 18.87 3.32 31.43
C GLU A 37 20.13 3.65 32.25
N ASN A 38 21.25 3.92 31.57
CA ASN A 38 22.50 4.37 32.18
C ASN A 38 22.47 5.84 32.60
N THR A 39 21.33 6.49 32.54
CA THR A 39 21.18 7.93 32.67
C THR A 39 21.00 8.37 34.13
N ILE A 40 21.62 9.50 34.44
CA ILE A 40 21.44 10.18 35.71
C ILE A 40 20.00 10.70 35.78
N SER A 41 19.18 10.04 36.58
CA SER A 41 17.81 10.51 36.82
C SER A 41 17.86 11.93 37.37
N THR A 42 17.28 12.87 36.63
CA THR A 42 17.05 14.27 37.11
C THR A 42 15.84 14.37 38.05
N GLY A 43 15.36 13.21 38.57
CA GLY A 43 14.20 13.17 39.48
C GLY A 43 12.85 13.33 38.77
N ARG A 44 12.76 13.12 37.49
CA ARG A 44 11.54 13.32 36.70
C ARG A 44 10.83 12.01 36.41
N GLY A 45 9.57 11.92 36.84
CA GLY A 45 8.70 10.75 36.64
C GLY A 45 8.09 10.66 35.23
N ASN A 46 8.84 10.91 34.16
CA ASN A 46 8.27 10.93 32.79
C ASN A 46 9.28 10.56 31.70
N THR A 47 10.11 9.53 31.95
CA THR A 47 11.07 9.01 30.98
C THR A 47 10.35 8.29 29.81
N MET A 48 11.02 8.17 28.67
CA MET A 48 10.47 7.53 27.46
C MET A 48 10.67 6.00 27.47
N PHE A 49 11.69 5.51 28.17
CA PHE A 49 12.08 4.11 28.22
C PHE A 49 11.95 3.50 29.62
N PRO A 50 11.79 2.17 29.74
CA PRO A 50 11.71 1.45 31.01
C PRO A 50 13.02 1.50 31.81
N ASP A 51 12.93 1.32 33.14
CA ASP A 51 14.09 1.25 34.04
C ASP A 51 14.96 0.01 33.76
N VAL A 52 14.34 -1.12 33.40
CA VAL A 52 15.02 -2.36 33.01
C VAL A 52 14.41 -2.87 31.71
N VAL A 53 15.27 -3.33 30.80
CA VAL A 53 14.90 -3.96 29.51
C VAL A 53 15.48 -5.36 29.45
N LEU A 54 14.65 -6.35 29.12
CA LEU A 54 15.05 -7.73 28.87
C LEU A 54 15.28 -7.97 27.39
N TYR A 55 16.36 -8.68 27.04
CA TYR A 55 16.77 -8.95 25.67
C TYR A 55 16.81 -10.45 25.36
N GLY A 56 16.43 -10.80 24.13
CA GLY A 56 16.46 -12.17 23.60
C GLY A 56 17.82 -12.59 23.03
N ASN A 57 18.79 -11.67 22.96
CA ASN A 57 20.16 -11.96 22.53
C ASN A 57 21.18 -11.13 23.31
N VAL A 58 22.46 -11.55 23.24
CA VAL A 58 23.57 -10.90 23.97
C VAL A 58 23.90 -9.53 23.37
N GLU A 59 23.68 -9.37 22.06
CA GLU A 59 23.91 -8.17 21.24
C GLU A 59 22.90 -7.05 21.50
N GLN A 60 21.86 -7.29 22.30
CA GLN A 60 20.80 -6.33 22.64
C GLN A 60 20.02 -5.77 21.43
N SER A 61 19.93 -6.57 20.36
CA SER A 61 19.18 -6.20 19.14
C SER A 61 17.76 -6.78 19.08
N VAL A 62 17.35 -7.60 20.08
CA VAL A 62 16.01 -8.17 20.22
C VAL A 62 15.47 -7.85 21.61
N ILE A 63 14.48 -6.97 21.70
CA ILE A 63 13.85 -6.57 22.97
C ILE A 63 12.67 -7.50 23.28
N LEU A 64 12.60 -7.96 24.50
CA LEU A 64 11.56 -8.87 25.01
C LEU A 64 10.52 -8.13 25.86
N GLN A 65 10.96 -7.42 26.90
CA GLN A 65 10.07 -6.81 27.89
C GLN A 65 10.71 -5.60 28.56
N GLY A 66 9.89 -4.63 28.97
CA GLY A 66 10.28 -3.50 29.80
C GLY A 66 9.72 -3.61 31.22
N TRP A 67 10.53 -3.27 32.21
CA TRP A 67 10.14 -3.25 33.62
C TRP A 67 10.26 -1.84 34.20
N GLU A 68 9.26 -1.45 34.98
CA GLU A 68 9.26 -0.24 35.79
C GLU A 68 9.51 -0.60 37.25
N LEU A 69 10.44 0.10 37.88
CA LEU A 69 10.82 -0.12 39.23
C LEU A 69 10.40 1.06 40.12
N LYS A 70 9.88 0.77 41.30
CA LYS A 70 9.56 1.76 42.33
C LYS A 70 10.17 1.31 43.67
N MET A 71 10.35 2.25 44.54
CA MET A 71 10.78 1.92 45.91
C MET A 71 9.59 1.32 46.69
N PRO A 72 9.84 0.52 47.77
CA PRO A 72 8.76 -0.16 48.52
C PRO A 72 7.75 0.81 49.14
N ASP A 73 8.15 2.05 49.45
CA ASP A 73 7.32 3.14 49.98
C ASP A 73 6.39 3.76 48.93
N VAL A 74 6.45 3.31 47.67
CA VAL A 74 5.62 3.82 46.55
C VAL A 74 4.59 2.77 46.13
N PRO A 75 3.28 3.08 46.18
CA PRO A 75 2.23 2.16 45.74
C PRO A 75 2.20 2.09 44.20
N ILE A 76 2.44 0.91 43.64
CA ILE A 76 2.47 0.68 42.18
C ILE A 76 1.09 0.42 41.59
N GLU A 77 0.02 0.42 42.39
CA GLU A 77 -1.36 0.35 41.92
C GLU A 77 -1.93 1.71 41.51
N ASP A 78 -1.17 2.79 41.68
CA ASP A 78 -1.55 4.09 41.20
C ASP A 78 -1.66 4.10 39.67
N GLU A 79 -2.78 4.58 39.17
CA GLU A 79 -3.11 4.61 37.75
C GLU A 79 -2.07 5.37 36.93
N THR A 80 -1.40 6.35 37.52
CA THR A 80 -0.34 7.15 36.90
C THR A 80 0.88 6.31 36.55
N PHE A 81 1.35 5.45 37.49
CA PHE A 81 2.49 4.57 37.27
C PHE A 81 2.14 3.43 36.28
N ILE A 82 0.93 2.90 36.36
CA ILE A 82 0.46 1.89 35.43
C ILE A 82 0.42 2.46 34.00
N LYS A 83 -0.15 3.63 33.82
CA LYS A 83 -0.20 4.30 32.51
C LYS A 83 1.19 4.65 31.98
N ASP A 84 2.12 5.00 32.86
CA ASP A 84 3.51 5.29 32.47
C ASP A 84 4.22 4.05 31.95
N ALA A 85 4.16 2.93 32.69
CA ALA A 85 4.72 1.65 32.25
C ALA A 85 4.11 1.15 30.92
N GLN A 86 2.80 1.26 30.78
CA GLN A 86 2.09 0.89 29.56
C GLN A 86 2.51 1.77 28.36
N ARG A 87 2.66 3.08 28.56
CA ARG A 87 3.14 4.03 27.55
C ARG A 87 4.55 3.67 27.07
N LYS A 88 5.46 3.32 27.98
CA LYS A 88 6.82 2.90 27.67
C LYS A 88 6.85 1.58 26.91
N ALA A 89 5.99 0.62 27.29
CA ALA A 89 5.83 -0.62 26.52
C ALA A 89 5.33 -0.35 25.09
N ILE A 90 4.39 0.57 24.91
CA ILE A 90 3.91 0.98 23.57
C ILE A 90 5.04 1.63 22.77
N ALA A 91 5.86 2.49 23.40
CA ALA A 91 7.01 3.14 22.74
C ALA A 91 8.06 2.14 22.23
N LEU A 92 8.14 0.97 22.84
CA LEU A 92 9.00 -0.16 22.41
C LEU A 92 8.24 -1.24 21.62
N ASN A 93 6.99 -1.02 21.26
CA ASN A 93 6.11 -1.99 20.57
C ASN A 93 6.02 -3.36 21.28
N LEU A 94 6.12 -3.37 22.61
CA LEU A 94 6.05 -4.57 23.41
C LEU A 94 4.59 -4.94 23.71
N ASN A 95 4.31 -6.23 23.84
CA ASN A 95 2.99 -6.71 24.20
C ASN A 95 2.84 -7.03 25.70
N SER A 96 3.89 -6.78 26.50
CA SER A 96 3.86 -6.97 27.95
C SER A 96 4.77 -5.99 28.69
N CYS A 97 4.45 -5.66 29.93
CA CYS A 97 5.31 -4.91 30.86
C CYS A 97 5.11 -5.37 32.29
N LEU A 98 6.15 -5.18 33.10
CA LEU A 98 6.13 -5.50 34.51
C LEU A 98 6.40 -4.24 35.35
N ILE A 99 5.66 -4.09 36.46
CA ILE A 99 5.90 -3.05 37.46
C ILE A 99 6.22 -3.73 38.79
N TRP A 100 7.31 -3.32 39.43
CA TRP A 100 7.75 -3.93 40.69
C TRP A 100 8.28 -2.88 41.70
N ASN A 101 7.82 -2.98 42.93
CA ASN A 101 8.30 -2.11 44.03
C ASN A 101 8.93 -2.91 45.17
N PHE A 102 9.44 -4.11 44.91
CA PHE A 102 9.95 -5.08 45.88
C PHE A 102 8.91 -5.66 46.86
N THR A 103 7.86 -4.96 47.23
CA THR A 103 6.75 -5.50 48.03
C THR A 103 5.93 -6.50 47.18
N TYR A 104 5.63 -6.16 45.96
CA TYR A 104 4.96 -7.04 44.98
C TYR A 104 5.27 -6.59 43.56
N ALA A 105 5.17 -7.54 42.65
CA ALA A 105 5.32 -7.31 41.22
C ALA A 105 4.02 -7.59 40.48
N VAL A 106 3.72 -6.80 39.45
CA VAL A 106 2.50 -6.94 38.64
C VAL A 106 2.86 -6.98 37.16
N LEU A 107 2.34 -8.00 36.47
CA LEU A 107 2.52 -8.22 35.04
C LEU A 107 1.27 -7.82 34.26
N TYR A 108 1.47 -7.01 33.23
CA TYR A 108 0.44 -6.55 32.32
C TYR A 108 0.70 -7.06 30.91
N VAL A 109 -0.38 -7.40 30.18
CA VAL A 109 -0.36 -7.81 28.77
C VAL A 109 -1.26 -6.91 27.97
N ARG A 110 -0.78 -6.50 26.79
CA ARG A 110 -1.47 -5.64 25.86
C ARG A 110 -2.55 -6.43 25.10
N GLU A 111 -3.77 -5.91 25.10
CA GLU A 111 -4.92 -6.39 24.33
C GLU A 111 -5.12 -5.52 23.06
N GLU A 112 -6.10 -5.85 22.23
CA GLU A 112 -6.48 -5.04 21.07
C GLU A 112 -6.82 -3.59 21.49
N GLY A 113 -6.40 -2.62 20.69
CA GLY A 113 -6.69 -1.20 20.93
C GLY A 113 -5.76 -0.51 21.94
N ASN A 114 -4.57 -1.06 22.23
CA ASN A 114 -3.59 -0.52 23.18
C ASN A 114 -4.04 -0.49 24.66
N SER A 115 -5.05 -1.23 25.03
CA SER A 115 -5.39 -1.49 26.43
C SER A 115 -4.49 -2.57 27.02
N PHE A 116 -4.29 -2.54 28.34
CA PHE A 116 -3.49 -3.54 29.03
C PHE A 116 -4.30 -4.20 30.13
N LYS A 117 -4.14 -5.53 30.25
CA LYS A 117 -4.79 -6.33 31.29
C LYS A 117 -3.77 -6.89 32.25
N LYS A 118 -4.04 -6.80 33.57
CA LYS A 118 -3.29 -7.47 34.60
C LYS A 118 -3.51 -8.98 34.48
N ILE A 119 -2.44 -9.75 34.37
CA ILE A 119 -2.50 -11.22 34.25
C ILE A 119 -1.89 -11.96 35.42
N LYS A 120 -0.92 -11.34 36.10
CA LYS A 120 -0.23 -11.98 37.23
C LYS A 120 0.22 -10.95 38.26
N GLN A 121 0.27 -11.39 39.52
CA GLN A 121 0.89 -10.67 40.62
C GLN A 121 1.67 -11.65 41.51
N TRP A 122 2.88 -11.24 41.91
CA TRP A 122 3.73 -11.96 42.86
C TRP A 122 3.78 -11.18 44.16
N ASN A 123 3.51 -11.85 45.29
CA ASN A 123 3.35 -11.23 46.62
C ASN A 123 4.29 -11.89 47.69
N ALA A 124 5.24 -12.70 47.26
CA ALA A 124 6.10 -13.43 48.20
C ALA A 124 6.93 -12.50 49.12
N THR A 125 7.13 -11.28 48.67
CA THR A 125 7.92 -10.25 49.38
C THR A 125 7.05 -9.13 49.99
N ASN A 126 5.81 -9.46 50.34
CA ASN A 126 4.85 -8.47 50.89
C ASN A 126 5.24 -7.88 52.24
N HIS A 127 6.24 -8.42 52.91
CA HIS A 127 6.85 -7.92 54.17
C HIS A 127 7.91 -6.81 53.92
N ILE A 128 8.32 -6.56 52.70
CA ILE A 128 9.27 -5.50 52.36
C ILE A 128 8.48 -4.20 52.14
N HIS A 129 8.56 -3.24 53.08
CA HIS A 129 7.81 -2.01 53.06
C HIS A 129 8.68 -0.75 53.00
N THR A 130 9.92 -0.86 53.41
CA THR A 130 10.85 0.26 53.49
C THR A 130 12.10 0.01 52.66
N ARG A 131 12.82 1.08 52.39
CA ARG A 131 14.11 1.00 51.65
C ARG A 131 15.16 0.20 52.40
N GLU A 132 15.11 0.17 53.72
CA GLU A 132 16.01 -0.62 54.59
C GLU A 132 15.68 -2.12 54.50
N ASP A 133 14.40 -2.47 54.37
CA ASP A 133 13.96 -3.86 54.25
C ASP A 133 14.52 -4.49 52.96
N VAL A 134 14.71 -3.73 51.90
CA VAL A 134 15.26 -4.26 50.62
C VAL A 134 16.66 -4.82 50.81
N GLU A 135 17.51 -4.24 51.67
CA GLU A 135 18.82 -4.81 51.99
C GLU A 135 18.68 -5.97 53.01
N THR A 136 17.81 -5.80 54.02
CA THR A 136 17.61 -6.78 55.09
C THR A 136 17.08 -8.11 54.51
N TYR A 137 16.12 -8.04 53.60
CA TYR A 137 15.47 -9.20 52.99
C TYR A 137 15.94 -9.46 51.53
N ARG A 138 17.22 -9.22 51.27
CA ARG A 138 17.83 -9.36 49.96
C ARG A 138 17.62 -10.76 49.36
N SER A 139 17.78 -11.83 50.14
CA SER A 139 17.56 -13.20 49.69
C SER A 139 16.13 -13.45 49.21
N ASP A 140 15.16 -12.77 49.81
CA ASP A 140 13.75 -13.03 49.57
C ASP A 140 13.32 -12.41 48.23
N TRP A 141 13.70 -11.15 47.95
CA TRP A 141 13.40 -10.56 46.66
C TRP A 141 14.27 -11.12 45.53
N GLU A 142 15.50 -11.57 45.78
CA GLU A 142 16.29 -12.29 44.79
C GLU A 142 15.63 -13.61 44.41
N LYS A 143 15.05 -14.36 45.35
CA LYS A 143 14.25 -15.55 45.07
C LYS A 143 13.00 -15.26 44.29
N GLN A 144 12.26 -14.21 44.65
CA GLN A 144 11.10 -13.76 43.87
C GLN A 144 11.50 -13.35 42.45
N LEU A 145 12.67 -12.73 42.25
CA LEU A 145 13.20 -12.41 40.93
C LEU A 145 13.40 -13.67 40.06
N GLU A 146 13.96 -14.74 40.65
CA GLU A 146 14.15 -16.01 39.93
C GLU A 146 12.81 -16.61 39.50
N GLU A 147 11.78 -16.53 40.36
CA GLU A 147 10.41 -16.97 40.07
C GLU A 147 9.81 -16.15 38.93
N ILE A 148 9.94 -14.80 38.98
CA ILE A 148 9.45 -13.88 37.93
C ILE A 148 10.13 -14.18 36.59
N ILE A 149 11.49 -14.29 36.57
CA ILE A 149 12.24 -14.56 35.34
C ILE A 149 11.86 -15.92 34.75
N THR A 150 11.71 -16.95 35.57
CA THR A 150 11.32 -18.29 35.11
C THR A 150 9.92 -18.28 34.47
N GLU A 151 8.96 -17.60 35.11
CA GLU A 151 7.58 -17.54 34.60
C GLU A 151 7.47 -16.66 33.36
N VAL A 152 8.09 -15.49 33.36
CA VAL A 152 8.17 -14.61 32.17
C VAL A 152 8.82 -15.31 30.98
N ASN A 153 9.91 -16.07 31.23
CA ASN A 153 10.53 -16.90 30.19
C ASN A 153 9.53 -17.93 29.63
N GLY A 154 8.71 -18.56 30.50
CA GLY A 154 7.67 -19.49 30.08
C GLY A 154 6.65 -18.88 29.12
N TYR A 155 6.26 -17.60 29.34
CA TYR A 155 5.36 -16.88 28.43
C TYR A 155 5.97 -16.61 27.05
N PHE A 156 7.29 -16.40 26.98
CA PHE A 156 8.02 -16.28 25.70
C PHE A 156 8.14 -17.63 24.99
N VAL A 157 8.46 -18.69 25.69
CA VAL A 157 8.55 -20.07 25.16
C VAL A 157 7.20 -20.53 24.60
N SER A 158 6.10 -20.21 25.28
CA SER A 158 4.75 -20.55 24.82
C SER A 158 4.23 -19.70 23.66
N GLY A 159 4.95 -18.64 23.26
CA GLY A 159 4.53 -17.70 22.23
C GLY A 159 3.44 -16.72 22.67
N GLN A 160 3.08 -16.71 23.96
CA GLN A 160 2.11 -15.73 24.49
C GLN A 160 2.71 -14.32 24.52
N PHE A 161 4.00 -14.18 24.76
CA PHE A 161 4.71 -12.93 24.60
C PHE A 161 5.52 -12.93 23.32
N ARG A 162 5.61 -11.75 22.68
CA ARG A 162 6.30 -11.56 21.41
C ARG A 162 7.58 -10.77 21.65
N ASN A 163 8.63 -11.14 20.94
CA ASN A 163 9.83 -10.32 20.83
C ASN A 163 9.67 -9.23 19.77
N ALA A 164 10.44 -8.17 19.88
CA ALA A 164 10.47 -7.10 18.90
C ALA A 164 11.92 -6.81 18.48
N PRO A 165 12.28 -6.96 17.21
CA PRO A 165 13.58 -6.55 16.68
C PRO A 165 13.80 -5.04 16.86
N LEU A 166 15.01 -4.66 17.28
CA LEU A 166 15.35 -3.25 17.57
C LEU A 166 15.07 -2.32 16.39
N GLY A 167 15.36 -2.77 15.17
CA GLY A 167 15.09 -2.01 13.96
C GLY A 167 13.61 -1.68 13.78
N GLN A 168 12.73 -2.66 13.99
CA GLN A 168 11.29 -2.47 13.92
C GLN A 168 10.78 -1.52 15.02
N ILE A 169 11.29 -1.65 16.24
CA ILE A 169 10.94 -0.76 17.36
C ILE A 169 11.26 0.69 17.02
N ILE A 170 12.47 0.96 16.54
CA ILE A 170 12.91 2.32 16.21
C ILE A 170 12.03 2.91 15.10
N SER A 171 11.81 2.14 14.01
CA SER A 171 11.07 2.62 12.83
C SER A 171 9.58 2.85 13.08
N GLU A 172 8.92 1.92 13.76
CA GLU A 172 7.45 1.93 13.89
C GLU A 172 6.96 2.67 15.13
N SER A 173 7.73 2.63 16.21
CA SER A 173 7.24 3.06 17.53
C SER A 173 8.02 4.20 18.14
N THR A 174 9.36 4.13 18.19
CA THR A 174 10.15 5.11 18.93
C THR A 174 10.10 6.51 18.32
N ILE A 175 10.31 6.60 16.99
CA ILE A 175 10.24 7.90 16.27
C ILE A 175 8.81 8.45 16.31
N THR A 176 7.80 7.60 16.16
CA THR A 176 6.39 8.00 16.27
C THR A 176 6.08 8.56 17.67
N THR A 177 6.60 7.93 18.73
CA THR A 177 6.46 8.39 20.10
C THR A 177 7.15 9.74 20.32
N LEU A 178 8.38 9.93 19.80
CA LEU A 178 9.06 11.24 19.84
C LEU A 178 8.21 12.35 19.21
N ILE A 179 7.61 12.07 18.04
CA ILE A 179 6.74 13.03 17.36
C ILE A 179 5.49 13.33 18.19
N GLN A 180 4.80 12.32 18.70
CA GLN A 180 3.57 12.48 19.48
C GLN A 180 3.80 13.29 20.77
N ARG A 181 4.90 13.03 21.49
CA ARG A 181 5.24 13.72 22.73
C ARG A 181 5.61 15.18 22.50
N ASN A 182 6.35 15.50 21.45
CA ASN A 182 7.06 16.77 21.30
C ASN A 182 6.43 17.73 20.28
N LYS A 183 5.66 17.24 19.31
CA LYS A 183 5.13 18.05 18.21
C LYS A 183 4.38 19.31 18.70
N THR A 184 3.48 19.15 19.67
CA THR A 184 2.66 20.26 20.16
C THR A 184 3.49 21.24 20.98
N ILE A 185 4.36 20.74 21.87
CA ILE A 185 5.20 21.57 22.75
C ILE A 185 6.17 22.42 21.92
N ILE A 186 6.84 21.82 20.94
CA ILE A 186 7.74 22.54 20.03
C ILE A 186 6.96 23.54 19.15
N ALA A 187 5.79 23.19 18.66
CA ALA A 187 4.96 24.09 17.85
C ALA A 187 4.53 25.34 18.64
N GLU A 188 4.17 25.19 19.90
CA GLU A 188 3.82 26.33 20.80
C GLU A 188 5.04 27.23 21.05
N SER A 189 6.22 26.63 21.28
CA SER A 189 7.47 27.36 21.40
C SER A 189 7.80 28.15 20.14
N LEU A 190 7.72 27.50 18.97
CA LEU A 190 7.95 28.16 17.68
C LEU A 190 6.97 29.31 17.43
N ARG A 191 5.69 29.11 17.75
CA ARG A 191 4.67 30.17 17.63
C ARG A 191 4.95 31.35 18.51
N ALA A 192 5.34 31.12 19.78
CA ALA A 192 5.70 32.17 20.73
C ALA A 192 6.95 32.95 20.30
N ASN A 193 7.96 32.24 19.75
CA ASN A 193 9.18 32.83 19.23
C ASN A 193 8.91 33.66 17.96
N ALA A 194 8.13 33.11 17.02
CA ALA A 194 7.75 33.81 15.78
C ALA A 194 6.90 35.06 16.03
N PHE A 195 6.14 35.08 17.10
CA PHE A 195 5.41 36.30 17.52
C PHE A 195 6.36 37.45 17.92
N ARG A 196 7.56 37.12 18.41
CA ARG A 196 8.59 38.08 18.82
C ARG A 196 9.63 38.35 17.74
N ASP A 197 9.80 37.44 16.80
CA ASP A 197 10.78 37.48 15.70
C ASP A 197 10.10 37.39 14.35
N SER A 198 9.98 38.55 13.68
CA SER A 198 9.37 38.64 12.35
C SER A 198 10.14 37.91 11.26
N VAL A 199 11.46 37.74 11.43
CA VAL A 199 12.31 36.99 10.46
C VAL A 199 12.00 35.49 10.54
N MET A 200 11.83 34.98 11.77
CA MET A 200 11.41 33.59 11.98
C MET A 200 9.99 33.36 11.45
N ALA A 201 9.06 34.28 11.70
CA ALA A 201 7.70 34.19 11.19
C ALA A 201 7.69 34.13 9.65
N ALA A 202 8.39 35.06 8.98
CA ALA A 202 8.48 35.10 7.51
C ALA A 202 9.14 33.83 6.94
N PHE A 203 10.17 33.31 7.59
CA PHE A 203 10.81 32.06 7.20
C PHE A 203 9.85 30.88 7.26
N ILE A 204 9.13 30.70 8.39
CA ILE A 204 8.15 29.60 8.54
C ILE A 204 7.01 29.75 7.54
N ASP A 205 6.57 30.98 7.25
CA ASP A 205 5.54 31.22 6.23
C ASP A 205 6.02 30.86 4.83
N SER A 206 7.22 31.27 4.45
CA SER A 206 7.82 30.92 3.16
C SER A 206 8.01 29.41 3.01
N TRP A 207 8.55 28.76 4.05
CA TRP A 207 8.71 27.30 4.09
C TRP A 207 7.35 26.61 3.98
N TRP A 208 6.34 27.06 4.72
CA TRP A 208 5.00 26.49 4.66
C TRP A 208 4.38 26.58 3.26
N LEU A 209 4.54 27.69 2.57
CA LEU A 209 4.05 27.85 1.21
C LEU A 209 4.69 26.82 0.24
N SER A 210 5.97 26.50 0.43
CA SER A 210 6.66 25.51 -0.42
C SER A 210 6.25 24.06 -0.15
N VAL A 211 5.80 23.72 1.08
CA VAL A 211 5.48 22.33 1.48
C VAL A 211 4.01 22.09 1.81
N LYS A 212 3.18 23.12 1.80
CA LYS A 212 1.77 23.03 2.22
C LYS A 212 1.00 21.94 1.50
N ALA A 213 1.24 21.73 0.21
CA ALA A 213 0.62 20.67 -0.58
C ALA A 213 0.95 19.27 -0.05
N GLU A 214 2.14 19.09 0.55
CA GLU A 214 2.59 17.82 1.11
C GLU A 214 1.90 17.47 2.45
N TYR A 215 1.41 18.49 3.18
CA TYR A 215 0.79 18.33 4.50
C TYR A 215 -0.74 18.48 4.52
N ALA A 216 -1.36 18.80 3.39
CA ALA A 216 -2.71 19.37 3.30
C ALA A 216 -3.85 18.57 3.99
N GLN A 217 -3.68 17.27 4.23
CA GLN A 217 -4.71 16.45 4.89
C GLN A 217 -4.36 16.09 6.35
N ASP A 218 -3.08 15.99 6.70
CA ASP A 218 -2.65 15.50 8.01
C ASP A 218 -2.36 16.61 9.01
N GLU A 219 -1.87 17.76 8.54
CA GLU A 219 -1.49 18.85 9.39
C GLU A 219 -1.77 20.19 8.71
N THR A 220 -2.72 20.94 9.24
CA THR A 220 -3.09 22.26 8.74
C THR A 220 -2.36 23.40 9.44
N ASP A 221 -1.73 23.12 10.57
CA ASP A 221 -0.97 24.08 11.37
C ASP A 221 0.51 24.10 10.95
N LYS A 222 0.95 25.18 10.32
CA LYS A 222 2.35 25.39 9.88
C LYS A 222 3.39 25.17 10.98
N TYR A 223 3.09 25.56 12.24
CA TYR A 223 4.03 25.40 13.35
C TYR A 223 4.15 23.93 13.77
N LYS A 224 3.05 23.18 13.77
CA LYS A 224 3.08 21.73 14.03
C LYS A 224 3.80 20.98 12.90
N ALA A 225 3.59 21.38 11.64
CA ALA A 225 4.31 20.82 10.51
C ALA A 225 5.83 21.09 10.62
N TYR A 226 6.23 22.31 10.97
CA TYR A 226 7.64 22.65 11.14
C TYR A 226 8.26 21.97 12.36
N ALA A 227 7.52 21.88 13.48
CA ALA A 227 7.93 21.11 14.66
C ALA A 227 8.25 19.64 14.30
N LYS A 228 7.41 19.00 13.48
CA LYS A 228 7.67 17.65 12.99
C LYS A 228 8.97 17.56 12.17
N THR A 229 9.26 18.56 11.34
CA THR A 229 10.52 18.63 10.58
C THR A 229 11.72 18.74 11.52
N ILE A 230 11.65 19.57 12.58
CA ILE A 230 12.71 19.68 13.60
C ILE A 230 12.91 18.34 14.32
N ILE A 231 11.83 17.67 14.74
CA ILE A 231 11.90 16.39 15.45
C ILE A 231 12.60 15.33 14.58
N LEU A 232 12.19 15.22 13.32
CA LEU A 232 12.79 14.26 12.37
C LEU A 232 14.25 14.59 12.08
N ASN A 233 14.62 15.87 11.96
CA ASN A 233 16.02 16.27 11.78
C ASN A 233 16.89 15.83 12.97
N TRP A 234 16.47 16.10 14.20
CA TRP A 234 17.19 15.64 15.39
C TRP A 234 17.27 14.13 15.48
N ALA A 235 16.14 13.42 15.33
CA ALA A 235 16.10 11.97 15.43
C ALA A 235 17.02 11.31 14.38
N ASN A 236 17.00 11.78 13.14
CA ASN A 236 17.83 11.23 12.06
C ASN A 236 19.33 11.50 12.29
N ARG A 237 19.70 12.67 12.74
CA ARG A 237 21.10 13.03 13.02
C ARG A 237 21.66 12.18 14.16
N ILE A 238 20.92 12.04 15.26
CA ILE A 238 21.28 11.20 16.39
C ILE A 238 21.40 9.74 15.97
N LEU A 239 20.36 9.19 15.32
CA LEU A 239 20.36 7.81 14.85
C LEU A 239 21.54 7.52 13.93
N PHE A 240 21.76 8.36 12.92
CA PHE A 240 22.83 8.15 11.96
C PHE A 240 24.23 8.26 12.59
N ALA A 241 24.44 9.19 13.53
CA ALA A 241 25.71 9.29 14.25
C ALA A 241 26.01 8.01 15.06
N HIS A 242 25.01 7.44 15.74
CA HIS A 242 25.16 6.16 16.45
C HIS A 242 25.44 4.97 15.52
N ILE A 243 24.89 4.99 14.31
CA ILE A 243 25.16 3.97 13.30
C ILE A 243 26.61 4.03 12.83
N ILE A 244 27.08 5.22 12.44
CA ILE A 244 28.42 5.38 11.85
C ILE A 244 29.54 5.34 12.89
N LYS A 245 29.29 5.60 14.18
CA LYS A 245 30.34 5.60 15.21
C LYS A 245 31.10 4.27 15.31
N HIS A 246 30.45 3.16 14.98
CA HIS A 246 31.04 1.82 14.97
C HIS A 246 31.92 1.57 13.75
N LYS A 247 31.80 2.39 12.71
CA LYS A 247 32.61 2.33 11.47
C LYS A 247 33.61 3.47 11.35
N GLN A 248 33.34 4.60 12.00
CA GLN A 248 34.13 5.82 11.93
C GLN A 248 34.36 6.43 13.32
N ASN A 249 35.57 6.36 13.82
CA ASN A 249 35.94 6.87 15.14
C ASN A 249 35.63 8.37 15.34
N GLY A 250 35.58 9.15 14.24
CA GLY A 250 35.19 10.56 14.30
C GLY A 250 33.79 10.83 14.80
N ALA A 251 32.89 9.84 14.68
CA ALA A 251 31.51 9.96 15.14
C ALA A 251 31.31 9.50 16.61
N MET A 252 32.30 8.88 17.25
CA MET A 252 32.19 8.46 18.67
C MET A 252 31.84 9.60 19.61
N ILE A 253 32.15 10.84 19.28
CA ILE A 253 31.80 12.02 20.06
C ILE A 253 30.28 12.24 20.19
N VAL A 254 29.44 11.50 19.48
CA VAL A 254 27.96 11.52 19.67
C VAL A 254 27.60 11.07 21.08
N ASP A 255 28.39 10.21 21.73
CA ASP A 255 28.18 9.76 23.10
C ASP A 255 28.40 10.87 24.14
N GLU A 256 28.93 12.05 23.74
CA GLU A 256 29.01 13.25 24.58
C GLU A 256 27.65 13.99 24.68
N ILE A 257 26.63 13.59 23.91
CA ILE A 257 25.29 14.18 23.99
C ILE A 257 24.60 13.61 25.25
N ASP A 258 24.59 14.41 26.32
CA ASP A 258 24.04 14.09 27.62
C ASP A 258 23.09 15.21 28.13
N TYR A 259 22.56 15.05 29.34
CA TYR A 259 21.62 16.00 29.93
C TYR A 259 22.23 17.37 30.27
N ASP A 260 23.55 17.45 30.36
CA ASP A 260 24.30 18.70 30.67
C ASP A 260 24.53 19.53 29.40
N LYS A 261 24.30 18.96 28.21
CA LYS A 261 24.44 19.63 26.92
C LYS A 261 23.15 20.31 26.48
N THR A 262 23.31 21.51 25.97
CA THR A 262 22.25 22.26 25.29
C THR A 262 22.09 21.81 23.83
N PRO A 263 20.95 22.07 23.14
CA PRO A 263 20.81 21.85 21.72
C PRO A 263 21.90 22.49 20.85
N ASN A 264 22.39 23.70 21.25
CA ASN A 264 23.48 24.38 20.54
C ASN A 264 24.81 23.65 20.67
N GLU A 265 25.15 23.14 21.86
CA GLU A 265 26.35 22.33 22.07
C GLU A 265 26.28 21.01 21.31
N ALA A 266 25.12 20.36 21.26
CA ALA A 266 24.90 19.18 20.46
C ALA A 266 25.04 19.48 18.95
N ASN A 267 24.55 20.64 18.48
CA ASN A 267 24.80 21.08 17.10
C ASN A 267 26.31 21.24 16.81
N ALA A 268 27.10 21.73 17.78
CA ALA A 268 28.56 21.81 17.65
C ALA A 268 29.21 20.41 17.61
N ILE A 269 28.68 19.43 18.35
CA ILE A 269 29.12 18.02 18.25
C ILE A 269 28.87 17.48 16.84
N PHE A 270 27.67 17.65 16.29
CA PHE A 270 27.35 17.21 14.93
C PHE A 270 28.20 17.92 13.88
N LYS A 271 28.51 19.20 14.07
CA LYS A 271 29.46 19.90 13.17
C LYS A 271 30.84 19.24 13.19
N LYS A 272 31.37 18.90 14.38
CA LYS A 272 32.63 18.17 14.50
C LYS A 272 32.59 16.78 13.87
N ILE A 273 31.45 16.06 14.01
CA ILE A 273 31.25 14.78 13.32
C ILE A 273 31.29 14.98 11.81
N THR A 274 30.57 15.99 11.29
CA THR A 274 30.59 16.32 9.86
C THR A 274 32.00 16.62 9.36
N GLU A 275 32.77 17.41 10.11
CA GLU A 275 34.15 17.77 9.75
C GLU A 275 35.11 16.56 9.73
N LYS A 276 34.82 15.49 10.49
CA LYS A 276 35.66 14.28 10.61
C LYS A 276 35.17 13.11 9.76
N CYS A 277 33.91 13.04 9.48
CA CYS A 277 33.26 11.88 8.85
C CYS A 277 32.53 12.23 7.56
N ASP A 278 32.54 13.51 7.15
CA ASP A 278 31.72 14.01 6.03
C ASP A 278 30.22 13.90 6.29
N PHE A 279 29.37 13.51 5.34
CA PHE A 279 27.90 13.42 5.49
C PHE A 279 27.21 14.77 5.77
N TYR A 280 27.66 15.83 5.13
CA TYR A 280 27.11 17.19 5.27
C TYR A 280 25.59 17.23 5.07
N ASN A 281 25.05 16.42 4.16
CA ASN A 281 23.62 16.38 3.86
C ASN A 281 22.80 15.80 5.02
N VAL A 282 23.37 14.91 5.81
CA VAL A 282 22.69 14.24 6.92
C VAL A 282 22.76 15.06 8.19
N PHE A 283 23.93 15.59 8.49
CA PHE A 283 24.18 16.33 9.74
C PHE A 283 23.78 17.80 9.70
N SER A 284 23.37 18.33 8.53
CA SER A 284 22.86 19.69 8.40
C SER A 284 21.65 19.92 9.30
N ALA A 285 21.74 20.95 10.14
CA ALA A 285 20.65 21.37 11.00
C ALA A 285 19.59 22.13 10.17
N VAL A 286 18.32 21.82 10.38
CA VAL A 286 17.25 22.71 9.88
C VAL A 286 17.26 24.00 10.69
N ARG A 287 16.85 25.10 10.08
CA ARG A 287 16.88 26.42 10.71
C ARG A 287 15.99 26.42 11.97
N TYR A 288 16.46 27.06 13.04
CA TYR A 288 15.77 27.11 14.35
C TYR A 288 15.62 25.72 15.04
N ASN A 289 16.39 24.71 14.67
CA ASN A 289 16.34 23.41 15.35
C ASN A 289 16.80 23.47 16.81
N GLU A 290 17.58 24.49 17.16
CA GLU A 290 18.06 24.77 18.51
C GLU A 290 16.96 25.32 19.44
N ALA A 291 15.83 25.81 18.89
CA ALA A 291 14.72 26.40 19.65
C ALA A 291 13.83 25.35 20.33
N LEU A 292 14.45 24.32 20.92
CA LEU A 292 13.76 23.24 21.61
C LEU A 292 13.45 23.63 23.07
N PRO A 293 12.22 23.38 23.54
CA PRO A 293 11.92 23.38 24.96
C PRO A 293 12.74 22.35 25.72
N GLU A 294 13.11 22.59 26.96
CA GLU A 294 13.96 21.70 27.77
C GLU A 294 13.41 20.29 27.88
N LEU A 295 12.10 20.13 28.06
CA LEU A 295 11.44 18.83 28.12
C LEU A 295 11.60 18.03 26.79
N SER A 296 11.49 18.73 25.65
CA SER A 296 11.69 18.10 24.35
C SER A 296 13.14 17.71 24.13
N TRP A 297 14.10 18.54 24.53
CA TRP A 297 15.51 18.22 24.42
C TRP A 297 15.89 16.97 25.21
N GLN A 298 15.33 16.80 26.40
CA GLN A 298 15.57 15.62 27.25
C GLN A 298 15.10 14.32 26.56
N ASP A 299 13.96 14.33 25.85
CA ASP A 299 13.51 13.17 25.08
C ASP A 299 14.54 12.78 23.99
N PHE A 300 15.24 13.74 23.36
CA PHE A 300 16.29 13.45 22.37
C PHE A 300 17.57 12.92 23.03
N VAL A 301 17.92 13.39 24.24
CA VAL A 301 19.05 12.82 24.99
C VAL A 301 18.72 11.38 25.42
N GLU A 302 17.50 11.13 25.91
CA GLU A 302 17.04 9.76 26.21
C GLU A 302 17.11 8.85 24.97
N PHE A 303 16.69 9.36 23.81
CA PHE A 303 16.78 8.62 22.55
C PHE A 303 18.24 8.31 22.18
N SER A 304 19.16 9.27 22.31
CA SER A 304 20.59 9.08 22.09
C SER A 304 21.17 7.99 23.02
N ASN A 305 20.84 8.05 24.32
CA ASN A 305 21.27 7.05 25.30
C ASN A 305 20.70 5.67 25.02
N PHE A 306 19.43 5.58 24.60
CA PHE A 306 18.82 4.33 24.19
C PHE A 306 19.57 3.70 23.02
N LEU A 307 19.91 4.50 21.99
CA LEU A 307 20.68 4.01 20.84
C LEU A 307 22.10 3.59 21.24
N SER A 308 22.76 4.33 22.15
CA SER A 308 24.09 3.97 22.65
C SER A 308 24.12 2.68 23.45
N SER A 309 23.03 2.38 24.16
CA SER A 309 22.92 1.20 25.05
C SER A 309 22.44 -0.06 24.35
N ASN A 310 22.00 0.03 23.09
CA ASN A 310 21.45 -1.10 22.35
C ASN A 310 22.34 -1.46 21.15
N GLY A 311 22.27 -2.72 20.67
CA GLY A 311 23.10 -3.27 19.60
C GLY A 311 22.74 -2.76 18.21
N ILE A 312 22.84 -1.45 18.01
CA ILE A 312 22.52 -0.79 16.73
C ILE A 312 23.54 -1.10 15.63
N ASP A 313 24.78 -1.44 16.02
CA ASP A 313 25.87 -1.87 15.14
C ASP A 313 25.60 -3.22 14.46
N HIS A 314 24.69 -4.02 15.02
CA HIS A 314 24.25 -5.30 14.45
C HIS A 314 23.08 -5.15 13.47
N LEU A 315 22.55 -3.94 13.29
CA LEU A 315 21.51 -3.68 12.29
C LEU A 315 22.12 -3.67 10.88
N ASN A 316 21.50 -4.43 9.98
CA ASN A 316 21.92 -4.41 8.58
C ASN A 316 21.43 -3.12 7.88
N GLN A 317 22.00 -2.82 6.72
CA GLN A 317 21.71 -1.58 6.00
C GLN A 317 20.25 -1.50 5.53
N GLU A 318 19.62 -2.61 5.23
CA GLU A 318 18.21 -2.68 4.88
C GLU A 318 17.31 -2.29 6.05
N THR A 319 17.60 -2.81 7.25
CA THR A 319 16.90 -2.43 8.48
C THR A 319 17.04 -0.94 8.76
N LEU A 320 18.22 -0.36 8.54
CA LEU A 320 18.47 1.07 8.70
C LEU A 320 17.68 1.91 7.69
N GLN A 321 17.62 1.46 6.45
CA GLN A 321 16.78 2.10 5.43
C GLN A 321 15.31 2.07 5.84
N ASN A 322 14.80 0.92 6.29
CA ASN A 322 13.43 0.77 6.76
C ASN A 322 13.12 1.66 7.98
N ILE A 323 14.06 1.84 8.90
CA ILE A 323 13.93 2.77 10.03
C ILE A 323 13.76 4.21 9.54
N LEU A 324 14.61 4.65 8.63
CA LEU A 324 14.58 6.01 8.08
C LEU A 324 13.32 6.24 7.23
N GLU A 325 12.87 5.25 6.49
CA GLU A 325 11.63 5.29 5.73
C GLU A 325 10.38 5.29 6.61
N GLY A 326 10.37 4.53 7.70
CA GLY A 326 9.30 4.50 8.70
C GLY A 326 9.05 5.86 9.34
N SER A 327 10.07 6.70 9.44
CA SER A 327 9.96 8.08 9.92
C SER A 327 9.16 9.01 8.99
N VAL A 328 8.99 8.66 7.71
CA VAL A 328 8.08 9.34 6.80
C VAL A 328 6.66 8.88 7.09
N ALA A 329 5.80 9.79 7.53
CA ALA A 329 4.43 9.46 7.95
C ALA A 329 3.67 8.64 6.89
N THR A 330 3.00 7.59 7.32
CA THR A 330 2.19 6.68 6.48
C THR A 330 1.14 7.44 5.64
N SER A 331 0.60 8.53 6.18
CA SER A 331 -0.34 9.42 5.51
C SER A 331 0.26 10.18 4.31
N LYS A 332 1.53 10.62 4.40
CA LYS A 332 2.24 11.24 3.27
C LYS A 332 2.38 10.28 2.09
N ARG A 333 2.63 9.00 2.37
CA ARG A 333 2.80 7.97 1.33
C ARG A 333 1.54 7.78 0.50
N ALA A 334 0.38 7.71 1.14
CA ALA A 334 -0.90 7.50 0.46
C ALA A 334 -1.33 8.69 -0.40
N ILE A 335 -1.06 9.93 0.05
CA ILE A 335 -1.46 11.16 -0.65
C ILE A 335 -0.57 11.44 -1.86
N ASN A 336 0.74 11.22 -1.73
CA ASN A 336 1.70 11.49 -2.81
C ASN A 336 1.92 10.28 -3.73
N GLY A 337 1.21 9.16 -3.53
CA GLY A 337 1.42 7.93 -4.29
C GLY A 337 2.84 7.36 -4.13
N GLN A 338 3.52 7.71 -3.04
CA GLN A 338 4.89 7.28 -2.76
C GLN A 338 4.88 5.99 -1.94
N TYR A 339 5.27 4.90 -2.57
CA TYR A 339 5.47 3.61 -1.92
C TYR A 339 6.93 3.19 -2.06
N THR A 340 7.53 2.79 -0.95
CA THR A 340 8.89 2.23 -0.97
C THR A 340 8.90 0.95 -1.79
N THR A 341 9.82 0.87 -2.73
CA THR A 341 9.99 -0.32 -3.58
C THR A 341 10.64 -1.44 -2.76
N PRO A 342 10.05 -2.65 -2.68
CA PRO A 342 10.74 -3.80 -2.09
C PRO A 342 12.10 -4.03 -2.76
N THR A 343 13.11 -4.39 -1.97
CA THR A 343 14.49 -4.58 -2.45
C THR A 343 14.57 -5.61 -3.58
N GLU A 344 13.87 -6.74 -3.42
CA GLU A 344 13.83 -7.82 -4.42
C GLU A 344 13.20 -7.36 -5.73
N LEU A 345 12.13 -6.55 -5.63
CA LEU A 345 11.47 -5.98 -6.81
C LEU A 345 12.37 -4.96 -7.52
N ALA A 346 13.09 -4.13 -6.75
CA ALA A 346 14.07 -3.18 -7.29
C ALA A 346 15.18 -3.91 -8.04
N LYS A 347 15.74 -4.97 -7.44
CA LYS A 347 16.77 -5.83 -8.05
C LYS A 347 16.28 -6.46 -9.36
N LEU A 348 15.08 -7.03 -9.36
CA LEU A 348 14.48 -7.61 -10.57
C LEU A 348 14.24 -6.55 -11.64
N LEU A 349 13.69 -5.38 -11.29
CA LEU A 349 13.44 -4.29 -12.24
C LEU A 349 14.74 -3.82 -12.90
N VAL A 350 15.81 -3.65 -12.12
CA VAL A 350 17.13 -3.26 -12.66
C VAL A 350 17.66 -4.33 -13.61
N ARG A 351 17.59 -5.61 -13.25
CA ARG A 351 18.08 -6.74 -14.07
C ARG A 351 17.28 -6.93 -15.37
N LEU A 352 15.97 -6.68 -15.32
CA LEU A 352 15.09 -6.75 -16.52
C LEU A 352 15.32 -5.58 -17.47
N THR A 353 15.77 -4.44 -16.97
CA THR A 353 15.87 -3.19 -17.75
C THR A 353 17.26 -2.93 -18.31
N VAL A 354 18.31 -3.13 -17.52
CA VAL A 354 19.67 -2.74 -17.90
C VAL A 354 20.28 -3.81 -18.83
N LYS A 355 20.51 -3.41 -20.08
CA LYS A 355 21.12 -4.28 -21.11
C LYS A 355 22.64 -4.25 -21.09
N ASN A 356 23.20 -3.08 -20.82
CA ASN A 356 24.65 -2.87 -20.81
C ASN A 356 25.05 -2.19 -19.49
N TRP A 357 25.79 -2.89 -18.67
CA TRP A 357 26.20 -2.42 -17.34
C TRP A 357 27.21 -1.26 -17.37
N SER A 358 27.89 -1.02 -18.49
CA SER A 358 28.75 0.15 -18.65
C SER A 358 27.97 1.45 -18.89
N ASP A 359 26.68 1.38 -19.21
CA ASP A 359 25.83 2.54 -19.47
C ASP A 359 25.52 3.31 -18.16
N THR A 360 25.23 4.60 -18.31
CA THR A 360 24.66 5.42 -17.24
C THR A 360 23.21 5.03 -16.99
N ILE A 361 22.85 4.92 -15.73
CA ILE A 361 21.50 4.59 -15.25
C ILE A 361 20.91 5.78 -14.52
N LEU A 362 19.63 6.06 -14.70
CA LEU A 362 18.87 7.07 -13.95
C LEU A 362 17.66 6.44 -13.25
N ASP A 363 17.47 6.78 -11.97
CA ASP A 363 16.17 6.71 -11.32
C ASP A 363 15.61 8.13 -11.17
N CYS A 364 14.54 8.44 -11.90
CA CYS A 364 14.00 9.81 -11.98
C CYS A 364 12.99 10.14 -10.85
N CYS A 365 12.59 9.17 -10.04
CA CYS A 365 11.68 9.30 -8.90
C CYS A 365 12.18 8.40 -7.76
N CYS A 366 13.44 8.59 -7.34
CA CYS A 366 14.18 7.60 -6.57
C CYS A 366 13.67 7.40 -5.13
N GLY A 367 12.83 8.31 -4.62
CA GLY A 367 12.37 8.23 -3.24
C GLY A 367 13.55 8.07 -2.27
N THR A 368 13.55 6.99 -1.51
CA THR A 368 14.57 6.66 -0.51
C THR A 368 15.78 5.88 -1.06
N GLY A 369 15.86 5.73 -2.39
CA GLY A 369 17.06 5.26 -3.06
C GLY A 369 17.22 3.74 -3.19
N THR A 370 16.16 2.94 -3.05
CA THR A 370 16.25 1.46 -3.16
C THR A 370 16.70 1.00 -4.54
N ILE A 371 16.10 1.54 -5.62
CA ILE A 371 16.47 1.16 -7.00
C ILE A 371 17.90 1.56 -7.34
N PRO A 372 18.36 2.82 -7.14
CA PRO A 372 19.74 3.19 -7.45
C PRO A 372 20.75 2.43 -6.59
N LYS A 373 20.45 2.10 -5.34
CA LYS A 373 21.27 1.23 -4.50
C LYS A 373 21.47 -0.14 -5.14
N GLU A 374 20.39 -0.81 -5.53
CA GLU A 374 20.48 -2.13 -6.20
C GLU A 374 21.24 -2.05 -7.53
N ALA A 375 21.06 -0.96 -8.30
CA ALA A 375 21.83 -0.75 -9.52
C ALA A 375 23.34 -0.62 -9.24
N ILE A 376 23.74 0.10 -8.19
CA ILE A 376 25.14 0.20 -7.74
C ILE A 376 25.67 -1.18 -7.33
N GLN A 377 24.90 -1.94 -6.52
CA GLN A 377 25.32 -3.26 -6.06
C GLN A 377 25.58 -4.22 -7.24
N ILE A 378 24.69 -4.27 -8.20
CA ILE A 378 24.85 -5.14 -9.37
C ILE A 378 26.05 -4.67 -10.21
N LYS A 379 26.22 -3.36 -10.43
CA LYS A 379 27.37 -2.81 -11.16
C LYS A 379 28.70 -3.13 -10.48
N LYS A 380 28.78 -3.09 -9.16
CA LYS A 380 30.00 -3.44 -8.38
C LYS A 380 30.46 -4.88 -8.61
N THR A 381 29.60 -5.77 -9.10
CA THR A 381 30.02 -7.13 -9.49
C THR A 381 30.84 -7.16 -10.80
N GLN A 382 30.83 -6.07 -11.58
CA GLN A 382 31.40 -6.03 -12.93
C GLN A 382 32.41 -4.88 -13.15
N MET A 383 32.46 -3.90 -12.24
CA MET A 383 33.31 -2.71 -12.34
C MET A 383 33.73 -2.23 -10.95
N THR A 384 34.61 -1.24 -10.87
CA THR A 384 35.04 -0.66 -9.60
C THR A 384 33.88 0.04 -8.88
N ALA A 385 33.94 0.09 -7.54
CA ALA A 385 32.94 0.78 -6.73
C ALA A 385 32.75 2.25 -7.17
N LYS A 386 33.85 2.93 -7.53
CA LYS A 386 33.82 4.31 -8.03
C LYS A 386 33.02 4.42 -9.33
N GLU A 387 33.33 3.60 -10.33
CA GLU A 387 32.63 3.60 -11.61
C GLU A 387 31.16 3.27 -11.44
N ALA A 388 30.83 2.32 -10.56
CA ALA A 388 29.46 1.94 -10.26
C ALA A 388 28.66 3.14 -9.71
N VAL A 389 29.19 3.85 -8.70
CA VAL A 389 28.52 5.03 -8.11
C VAL A 389 28.46 6.19 -9.12
N GLU A 390 29.53 6.49 -9.85
CA GLU A 390 29.57 7.62 -10.79
C GLU A 390 28.67 7.45 -12.02
N THR A 391 28.25 6.24 -12.33
CA THR A 391 27.37 5.92 -13.47
C THR A 391 25.91 5.68 -13.09
N VAL A 392 25.57 5.71 -11.79
CA VAL A 392 24.17 5.63 -11.31
C VAL A 392 23.73 6.99 -10.80
N TRP A 393 22.72 7.55 -11.44
CA TRP A 393 22.16 8.85 -11.15
C TRP A 393 20.76 8.67 -10.56
N ALA A 394 20.37 9.58 -9.65
CA ALA A 394 19.06 9.52 -9.04
C ALA A 394 18.55 10.91 -8.72
N CYS A 395 17.25 11.14 -8.91
CA CYS A 395 16.60 12.37 -8.47
C CYS A 395 15.21 12.13 -7.89
N ASP A 396 14.77 13.07 -7.08
CA ASP A 396 13.39 13.17 -6.58
C ASP A 396 13.00 14.65 -6.51
N LYS A 397 11.71 14.94 -6.64
CA LYS A 397 11.16 16.29 -6.50
C LYS A 397 11.33 16.82 -5.07
N ASN A 398 11.28 15.93 -4.08
CA ASN A 398 11.31 16.26 -2.66
C ASN A 398 12.72 16.08 -2.07
N ASN A 399 13.16 17.02 -1.23
CA ASN A 399 14.49 16.97 -0.64
C ASN A 399 14.63 15.91 0.47
N TYR A 400 13.57 15.64 1.25
CA TYR A 400 13.67 14.72 2.38
C TYR A 400 13.98 13.27 1.95
N PRO A 401 13.30 12.68 0.94
CA PRO A 401 13.64 11.36 0.44
C PRO A 401 15.09 11.27 -0.03
N LEU A 402 15.63 12.34 -0.63
CA LEU A 402 17.01 12.39 -1.11
C LEU A 402 18.05 12.29 0.02
N GLN A 403 17.74 12.82 1.21
CA GLN A 403 18.63 12.66 2.38
C GLN A 403 18.71 11.19 2.78
N VAL A 404 17.59 10.48 2.78
CA VAL A 404 17.53 9.04 3.05
C VAL A 404 18.23 8.26 1.94
N ALA A 405 18.00 8.63 0.66
CA ALA A 405 18.63 8.01 -0.49
C ALA A 405 20.16 8.12 -0.43
N ASN A 406 20.68 9.27 -0.04
CA ASN A 406 22.13 9.46 0.12
C ASN A 406 22.74 8.47 1.13
N ILE A 407 22.05 8.24 2.24
CA ILE A 407 22.46 7.26 3.24
C ILE A 407 22.34 5.84 2.69
N SER A 408 21.23 5.51 2.02
CA SER A 408 20.98 4.18 1.46
C SER A 408 22.01 3.78 0.40
N MET A 409 22.41 4.73 -0.44
CA MET A 409 23.37 4.52 -1.53
C MET A 409 24.84 4.53 -1.08
N THR A 410 25.12 5.02 0.13
CA THR A 410 26.49 5.11 0.64
C THR A 410 26.87 3.86 1.42
N GLU A 411 27.97 3.23 1.04
CA GLU A 411 28.55 2.07 1.72
C GLU A 411 29.97 2.36 2.21
N PRO A 412 30.55 1.52 3.09
CA PRO A 412 31.90 1.75 3.61
C PRO A 412 32.98 1.89 2.55
N ASP A 413 32.84 1.22 1.41
CA ASP A 413 33.78 1.27 0.27
C ASP A 413 33.48 2.41 -0.71
N THR A 414 32.36 3.13 -0.55
CA THR A 414 31.96 4.25 -1.41
C THR A 414 31.83 5.58 -0.65
N ILE A 415 32.24 5.61 0.61
CA ILE A 415 31.96 6.72 1.53
C ILE A 415 32.50 8.08 1.05
N ASN A 416 33.63 8.08 0.34
CA ASN A 416 34.26 9.29 -0.19
C ASN A 416 33.91 9.56 -1.66
N ILE A 417 32.96 8.81 -2.22
CA ILE A 417 32.51 8.98 -3.60
C ILE A 417 31.19 9.75 -3.60
N ALA A 418 31.13 10.83 -4.36
CA ALA A 418 29.91 11.64 -4.47
C ALA A 418 28.82 10.89 -5.21
N ASN A 419 27.72 10.55 -4.51
CA ASN A 419 26.51 10.05 -5.14
C ASN A 419 25.98 11.05 -6.17
N ARG A 420 25.58 10.58 -7.35
CA ARG A 420 24.96 11.39 -8.41
C ARG A 420 23.48 11.65 -8.07
N LEU A 421 23.23 12.20 -6.89
CA LEU A 421 21.91 12.41 -6.29
C LEU A 421 21.59 13.91 -6.26
N PHE A 422 20.42 14.31 -6.79
CA PHE A 422 20.04 15.70 -6.92
C PHE A 422 18.53 15.91 -6.85
N GLN A 423 18.11 17.09 -6.40
CA GLN A 423 16.68 17.45 -6.35
C GLN A 423 16.24 17.96 -7.73
N HIS A 424 15.24 17.30 -8.33
CA HIS A 424 14.70 17.72 -9.62
C HIS A 424 13.29 17.16 -9.85
N ASN A 425 12.51 17.87 -10.68
CA ASN A 425 11.22 17.38 -11.15
C ASN A 425 11.41 16.54 -12.42
N ALA A 426 10.97 15.28 -12.41
CA ALA A 426 11.08 14.38 -13.56
C ALA A 426 10.41 14.91 -14.84
N LEU A 427 9.39 15.77 -14.70
CA LEU A 427 8.68 16.39 -15.83
C LEU A 427 9.52 17.44 -16.60
N THR A 428 10.64 17.92 -16.03
CA THR A 428 11.43 19.00 -16.62
C THR A 428 12.87 18.61 -16.95
N LEU A 429 13.27 17.35 -16.71
CA LEU A 429 14.61 16.85 -16.99
C LEU A 429 14.99 17.03 -18.47
N SER A 430 16.24 17.49 -18.71
CA SER A 430 16.80 17.65 -20.06
C SER A 430 18.28 17.34 -20.11
N ILE A 431 18.75 16.76 -21.23
CA ILE A 431 20.18 16.45 -21.45
C ILE A 431 20.98 17.74 -21.47
N GLY A 432 22.15 17.74 -20.82
CA GLY A 432 23.07 18.88 -20.75
C GLY A 432 22.75 19.92 -19.70
N GLU A 433 21.59 19.75 -19.00
CA GLU A 433 21.24 20.61 -17.88
C GLU A 433 22.28 20.55 -16.76
N LYS A 434 22.59 21.71 -16.17
CA LYS A 434 23.53 21.81 -15.06
C LYS A 434 22.84 21.48 -13.75
N ILE A 435 23.22 20.39 -13.15
CA ILE A 435 22.75 19.97 -11.83
C ILE A 435 23.84 20.14 -10.78
N THR A 436 23.42 20.34 -9.54
CA THR A 436 24.31 20.49 -8.38
C THR A 436 24.19 19.26 -7.50
N ILE A 437 25.33 18.63 -7.19
CA ILE A 437 25.44 17.56 -6.19
C ILE A 437 26.40 18.00 -5.08
N THR A 438 26.35 17.33 -3.92
CA THR A 438 27.24 17.64 -2.79
C THR A 438 28.50 16.78 -2.87
N ASN A 439 29.67 17.41 -2.73
CA ASN A 439 30.95 16.71 -2.55
C ASN A 439 30.99 16.15 -1.10
N PRO A 440 31.11 14.82 -0.88
CA PRO A 440 31.12 14.26 0.45
C PRO A 440 32.36 14.66 1.28
N GLU A 441 33.50 14.93 0.66
CA GLU A 441 34.77 15.28 1.35
C GLU A 441 34.80 16.74 1.84
N THR A 442 34.19 17.65 1.08
CA THR A 442 34.32 19.09 1.35
C THR A 442 33.00 19.74 1.75
N GLY A 443 31.85 19.05 1.55
CA GLY A 443 30.54 19.63 1.65
C GLY A 443 30.22 20.72 0.60
N GLY A 444 31.15 20.94 -0.33
CA GLY A 444 30.99 21.92 -1.40
C GLY A 444 30.09 21.43 -2.53
N ASN A 445 29.60 22.35 -3.34
CA ASN A 445 28.77 22.04 -4.50
C ASN A 445 29.65 21.63 -5.70
N MET A 446 29.29 20.52 -6.34
CA MET A 446 29.82 20.10 -7.63
C MET A 446 28.74 20.30 -8.69
N ILE A 447 29.09 20.95 -9.81
CA ILE A 447 28.18 21.17 -10.95
C ILE A 447 28.52 20.15 -12.03
N LEU A 448 27.52 19.36 -12.43
CA LEU A 448 27.61 18.34 -13.47
C LEU A 448 26.57 18.59 -14.56
N ALA A 449 26.91 18.26 -15.80
CA ALA A 449 25.95 18.23 -16.89
C ALA A 449 25.20 16.88 -16.90
N LEU A 450 23.87 16.90 -17.00
CA LEU A 450 23.05 15.69 -17.08
C LEU A 450 23.35 14.93 -18.37
N PRO A 451 23.79 13.66 -18.31
CA PRO A 451 24.14 12.88 -19.52
C PRO A 451 22.87 12.33 -20.20
N ALA A 452 23.00 11.79 -21.41
CA ALA A 452 22.04 10.89 -21.99
C ALA A 452 22.18 9.50 -21.33
N PHE A 453 21.05 8.91 -20.87
CA PHE A 453 21.05 7.66 -20.13
C PHE A 453 20.88 6.45 -21.04
N GLY A 454 21.61 5.37 -20.76
CA GLY A 454 21.45 4.08 -21.42
C GLY A 454 20.28 3.29 -20.87
N ALA A 455 19.96 3.51 -19.58
CA ALA A 455 18.78 2.95 -18.97
C ALA A 455 18.17 3.95 -17.96
N VAL A 456 16.85 4.01 -17.93
CA VAL A 456 16.10 4.66 -16.84
C VAL A 456 15.29 3.57 -16.12
N VAL A 457 15.43 3.52 -14.80
CA VAL A 457 14.79 2.48 -13.96
C VAL A 457 14.12 3.18 -12.79
N SER A 458 12.80 3.14 -12.70
CA SER A 458 12.08 3.92 -11.68
C SER A 458 10.76 3.30 -11.26
N ASN A 459 10.39 3.49 -10.00
CA ASN A 459 9.03 3.28 -9.51
C ASN A 459 8.31 4.63 -9.56
N LEU A 460 7.45 4.83 -10.56
CA LEU A 460 6.81 6.12 -10.80
C LEU A 460 5.67 6.39 -9.79
N PRO A 461 5.43 7.65 -9.40
CA PRO A 461 4.40 7.99 -8.40
C PRO A 461 2.98 7.75 -8.93
N PHE A 462 2.15 7.02 -8.14
CA PHE A 462 0.75 6.68 -8.48
C PHE A 462 -0.19 7.80 -8.03
N VAL A 463 -0.04 8.99 -8.61
CA VAL A 463 -0.82 10.18 -8.25
C VAL A 463 -1.95 10.38 -9.26
N PRO A 464 -3.24 10.26 -8.85
CA PRO A 464 -4.39 10.54 -9.70
C PRO A 464 -4.42 12.02 -10.14
N PHE A 465 -4.92 12.27 -11.33
CA PHE A 465 -4.95 13.61 -11.93
C PHE A 465 -5.56 14.69 -11.01
N GLU A 466 -6.60 14.34 -10.25
CA GLU A 466 -7.32 15.27 -9.39
C GLU A 466 -6.43 15.92 -8.33
N ILE A 467 -5.44 15.18 -7.83
CA ILE A 467 -4.54 15.60 -6.76
C ILE A 467 -3.14 15.97 -7.24
N ILE A 468 -2.86 15.94 -8.55
CA ILE A 468 -1.58 16.46 -9.09
C ILE A 468 -1.45 17.94 -8.72
N PRO A 469 -0.28 18.37 -8.17
CA PRO A 469 0.00 19.77 -7.85
C PRO A 469 -0.15 20.72 -9.05
N ALA A 470 -0.48 21.99 -8.80
CA ALA A 470 -0.74 22.97 -9.84
C ALA A 470 0.51 23.25 -10.70
N ASP A 471 1.69 23.30 -10.10
CA ASP A 471 2.99 23.46 -10.80
C ASP A 471 3.25 22.30 -11.78
N ASP A 472 2.95 21.06 -11.38
CA ASP A 472 3.07 19.90 -12.27
C ASP A 472 2.03 19.95 -13.40
N LYS A 473 0.79 20.37 -13.12
CA LYS A 473 -0.24 20.57 -14.15
C LYS A 473 0.17 21.62 -15.18
N ASP A 474 0.83 22.68 -14.75
CA ASP A 474 1.36 23.72 -15.67
C ASP A 474 2.46 23.14 -16.59
N GLU A 475 3.35 22.31 -16.08
CA GLU A 475 4.37 21.63 -16.90
C GLU A 475 3.72 20.60 -17.85
N ILE A 476 2.77 19.79 -17.35
CA ILE A 476 2.02 18.82 -18.16
C ILE A 476 1.32 19.51 -19.33
N SER A 477 0.73 20.67 -19.11
CA SER A 477 0.01 21.42 -20.18
C SER A 477 0.88 21.82 -21.37
N LYS A 478 2.20 21.87 -21.20
CA LYS A 478 3.19 22.22 -22.23
C LYS A 478 3.70 21.02 -23.02
N MET A 479 3.32 19.79 -22.61
CA MET A 479 3.86 18.55 -23.20
C MET A 479 3.18 18.22 -24.53
N PRO A 480 3.93 17.71 -25.53
CA PRO A 480 3.38 17.36 -26.84
C PRO A 480 2.32 16.24 -26.82
N PHE A 481 2.36 15.38 -25.78
CA PHE A 481 1.47 14.22 -25.65
C PHE A 481 0.20 14.48 -24.81
N VAL A 482 -0.01 15.71 -24.36
CA VAL A 482 -1.15 16.07 -23.51
C VAL A 482 -2.49 15.79 -24.19
N ASP A 483 -2.58 16.02 -25.50
CA ASP A 483 -3.80 15.77 -26.28
C ASP A 483 -4.11 14.26 -26.41
N ILE A 484 -3.08 13.43 -26.55
CA ILE A 484 -3.24 11.96 -26.59
C ILE A 484 -3.68 11.45 -25.21
N LEU A 485 -3.06 11.92 -24.14
CA LEU A 485 -3.34 11.52 -22.76
C LEU A 485 -4.62 12.15 -22.17
N ASP A 486 -5.36 12.97 -22.95
CA ASP A 486 -6.65 13.54 -22.56
C ASP A 486 -6.60 14.58 -21.41
N GLY A 487 -5.40 14.99 -21.00
CA GLY A 487 -5.17 15.97 -19.93
C GLY A 487 -5.74 15.55 -18.54
N ARG A 488 -6.09 14.28 -18.34
CA ARG A 488 -6.66 13.74 -17.09
C ARG A 488 -6.09 12.38 -16.66
N SER A 489 -4.95 12.02 -17.22
CA SER A 489 -4.25 10.78 -16.85
C SER A 489 -3.48 10.95 -15.53
N ASP A 490 -3.16 9.84 -14.87
CA ASP A 490 -2.33 9.82 -13.67
C ASP A 490 -0.91 10.33 -13.97
N LEU A 491 -0.24 10.86 -12.96
CA LEU A 491 1.07 11.52 -13.10
C LEU A 491 2.13 10.63 -13.78
N TYR A 492 2.15 9.33 -13.48
CA TYR A 492 3.11 8.40 -14.08
C TYR A 492 3.03 8.33 -15.60
N CYS A 493 1.84 8.58 -16.19
CA CYS A 493 1.67 8.58 -17.64
C CYS A 493 2.48 9.70 -18.31
N TYR A 494 2.48 10.89 -17.71
CA TYR A 494 3.21 12.04 -18.22
C TYR A 494 4.72 11.89 -18.00
N ILE A 495 5.15 11.39 -16.84
CA ILE A 495 6.57 11.13 -16.56
C ILE A 495 7.12 10.09 -17.54
N ALA A 496 6.40 8.96 -17.73
CA ALA A 496 6.85 7.89 -18.63
C ALA A 496 7.05 8.35 -20.09
N THR A 497 6.21 9.26 -20.57
CA THR A 497 6.37 9.85 -21.91
C THR A 497 7.50 10.88 -21.95
N LYS A 498 7.59 11.77 -20.94
CA LYS A 498 8.58 12.84 -20.90
C LYS A 498 10.01 12.34 -20.74
N ILE A 499 10.21 11.28 -19.97
CA ILE A 499 11.54 10.75 -19.67
C ILE A 499 12.29 10.22 -20.92
N ALA A 500 11.57 10.04 -22.04
CA ALA A 500 12.19 9.72 -23.32
C ALA A 500 13.26 10.74 -23.72
N ASP A 501 13.08 12.01 -23.36
CA ASP A 501 13.98 13.11 -23.73
C ASP A 501 15.41 12.93 -23.20
N VAL A 502 15.59 12.18 -22.10
CA VAL A 502 16.90 11.94 -21.48
C VAL A 502 17.48 10.56 -21.77
N ILE A 503 16.74 9.68 -22.47
CA ILE A 503 17.20 8.35 -22.85
C ILE A 503 17.87 8.40 -24.24
N LYS A 504 19.04 7.77 -24.38
CA LYS A 504 19.72 7.63 -25.69
C LYS A 504 18.91 6.71 -26.63
N PRO A 505 19.01 6.84 -27.96
CA PRO A 505 18.41 5.87 -28.89
C PRO A 505 18.81 4.43 -28.54
N GLU A 506 17.88 3.47 -28.61
CA GLU A 506 18.03 2.07 -28.20
C GLU A 506 18.28 1.87 -26.68
N GLY A 507 18.29 2.96 -25.89
CA GLY A 507 18.29 2.91 -24.43
C GLY A 507 16.95 2.38 -23.91
N THR A 508 16.93 1.94 -22.65
CA THR A 508 15.77 1.26 -22.04
C THR A 508 15.13 2.08 -20.95
N LEU A 509 13.81 1.92 -20.81
CA LEU A 509 13.00 2.43 -19.70
C LEU A 509 12.33 1.25 -19.01
N GLY A 510 12.66 1.00 -17.75
CA GLY A 510 11.98 0.03 -16.89
C GLY A 510 11.25 0.75 -15.79
N ILE A 511 9.94 0.63 -15.75
CA ILE A 511 9.11 1.33 -14.78
C ILE A 511 8.11 0.41 -14.07
N ILE A 512 7.90 0.70 -12.79
CA ILE A 512 6.76 0.17 -12.04
C ILE A 512 5.66 1.22 -12.08
N VAL A 513 4.45 0.79 -12.44
CA VAL A 513 3.25 1.64 -12.51
C VAL A 513 2.04 0.90 -11.95
N SER A 514 0.99 1.65 -11.57
CA SER A 514 -0.30 1.04 -11.18
C SER A 514 -0.87 0.19 -12.33
N ASN A 515 -1.51 -0.93 -12.01
CA ASN A 515 -2.15 -1.80 -13.02
C ASN A 515 -3.46 -1.22 -13.59
N SER A 516 -3.91 -0.05 -13.12
CA SER A 516 -5.18 0.57 -13.55
C SER A 516 -5.29 0.78 -15.06
N TRP A 517 -4.16 0.95 -15.75
CA TRP A 517 -4.11 1.11 -17.20
C TRP A 517 -4.52 -0.14 -17.98
N LEU A 518 -4.39 -1.33 -17.40
CA LEU A 518 -4.67 -2.60 -18.10
C LEU A 518 -6.14 -2.76 -18.52
N GLY A 519 -7.06 -2.08 -17.86
CA GLY A 519 -8.50 -2.23 -18.11
C GLY A 519 -9.27 -0.92 -18.36
N THR A 520 -8.57 0.19 -18.64
CA THR A 520 -9.19 1.51 -18.78
C THR A 520 -8.90 2.16 -20.14
N ASN A 521 -9.77 3.05 -20.58
CA ASN A 521 -9.52 3.86 -21.78
C ASN A 521 -8.26 4.73 -21.62
N ALA A 522 -7.95 5.18 -20.40
CA ALA A 522 -6.72 5.90 -20.11
C ALA A 522 -5.47 5.05 -20.41
N GLY A 523 -5.55 3.73 -20.20
CA GLY A 523 -4.48 2.80 -20.55
C GLY A 523 -4.24 2.66 -22.05
N ILE A 524 -5.32 2.65 -22.85
CA ILE A 524 -5.19 2.66 -24.32
C ILE A 524 -4.44 3.91 -24.77
N LYS A 525 -4.82 5.09 -24.26
CA LYS A 525 -4.15 6.37 -24.55
C LYS A 525 -2.71 6.41 -24.07
N LEU A 526 -2.42 5.85 -22.90
CA LEU A 526 -1.04 5.70 -22.42
C LEU A 526 -0.20 4.88 -23.41
N MET A 527 -0.71 3.73 -23.85
CA MET A 527 0.00 2.88 -24.79
C MET A 527 0.18 3.54 -26.17
N GLU A 528 -0.79 4.33 -26.61
CA GLU A 528 -0.68 5.16 -27.82
C GLU A 528 0.41 6.23 -27.69
N ALA A 529 0.48 6.93 -26.56
CA ALA A 529 1.50 7.93 -26.28
C ALA A 529 2.91 7.29 -26.18
N LEU A 530 3.04 6.18 -25.44
CA LEU A 530 4.32 5.45 -25.30
C LEU A 530 4.83 4.93 -26.64
N LYS A 531 3.94 4.44 -27.50
CA LYS A 531 4.29 3.95 -28.86
C LYS A 531 4.84 5.04 -29.78
N GLN A 532 4.69 6.35 -29.47
CA GLN A 532 5.33 7.40 -30.26
C GLN A 532 6.86 7.33 -30.09
N GLU A 533 7.32 7.16 -28.86
CA GLU A 533 8.73 7.24 -28.48
C GLU A 533 9.40 5.87 -28.31
N TYR A 534 8.63 4.82 -27.96
CA TYR A 534 9.17 3.53 -27.54
C TYR A 534 8.64 2.34 -28.32
N ASN A 535 9.46 1.29 -28.40
CA ASN A 535 9.05 -0.08 -28.63
C ASN A 535 8.70 -0.69 -27.29
N ILE A 536 7.48 -1.22 -27.12
CA ILE A 536 7.07 -1.90 -25.90
C ILE A 536 7.61 -3.33 -25.97
N LYS A 537 8.59 -3.63 -25.13
CA LYS A 537 9.30 -4.92 -25.17
C LYS A 537 8.64 -5.94 -24.26
N GLN A 538 8.40 -5.56 -23.01
CA GLN A 538 7.91 -6.49 -22.00
C GLN A 538 6.90 -5.81 -21.09
N VAL A 539 5.90 -6.55 -20.66
CA VAL A 539 4.93 -6.18 -19.63
C VAL A 539 4.86 -7.34 -18.63
N HIS A 540 5.06 -7.06 -17.34
CA HIS A 540 5.05 -8.08 -16.30
C HIS A 540 3.95 -7.82 -15.28
N ILE A 541 3.29 -8.89 -14.82
CA ILE A 541 2.37 -8.86 -13.66
C ILE A 541 2.66 -10.03 -12.72
N SER A 542 2.27 -9.87 -11.46
CA SER A 542 2.27 -10.97 -10.50
C SER A 542 1.03 -11.85 -10.69
N GLY A 543 1.21 -13.16 -10.75
CA GLY A 543 0.16 -14.17 -10.63
C GLY A 543 -0.03 -14.65 -9.19
N GLN A 544 0.81 -14.18 -8.23
CA GLN A 544 0.86 -14.64 -6.85
C GLN A 544 0.87 -13.45 -5.87
N GLY A 545 -0.27 -12.74 -5.78
CA GLY A 545 -0.42 -11.65 -4.85
C GLY A 545 0.18 -10.32 -5.31
N ARG A 546 0.29 -9.38 -4.37
CA ARG A 546 0.77 -8.01 -4.62
C ARG A 546 2.25 -7.89 -4.32
N TRP A 547 2.98 -7.15 -5.15
CA TRP A 547 4.39 -6.84 -4.88
C TRP A 547 4.57 -5.83 -3.72
N PHE A 548 3.57 -4.98 -3.45
CA PHE A 548 3.56 -4.00 -2.37
C PHE A 548 2.57 -4.42 -1.28
N LYS A 549 3.07 -5.03 -0.19
CA LYS A 549 2.21 -5.50 0.92
C LYS A 549 1.53 -4.36 1.68
N ASN A 550 2.18 -3.20 1.73
CA ASN A 550 1.71 -2.03 2.49
C ASN A 550 0.88 -1.04 1.63
N ALA A 551 0.47 -1.45 0.43
CA ALA A 551 -0.31 -0.63 -0.48
C ALA A 551 -1.51 -1.39 -1.04
N ASP A 552 -2.67 -0.74 -1.08
CA ASP A 552 -3.87 -1.29 -1.73
C ASP A 552 -3.82 -1.11 -3.25
N VAL A 553 -2.62 -1.21 -3.84
CA VAL A 553 -2.37 -1.03 -5.27
C VAL A 553 -1.72 -2.28 -5.85
N VAL A 554 -2.28 -2.80 -6.92
CA VAL A 554 -1.63 -3.80 -7.77
C VAL A 554 -0.82 -3.06 -8.82
N THR A 555 0.38 -3.55 -9.10
CA THR A 555 1.33 -2.88 -10.00
C THR A 555 1.77 -3.77 -11.16
N THR A 556 2.28 -3.12 -12.21
CA THR A 556 2.87 -3.75 -13.39
C THR A 556 4.27 -3.21 -13.62
N ILE A 557 5.15 -4.03 -14.21
CA ILE A 557 6.42 -3.57 -14.77
C ILE A 557 6.25 -3.42 -16.27
N LEU A 558 6.70 -2.27 -16.80
CA LEU A 558 6.87 -2.02 -18.22
C LEU A 558 8.36 -1.91 -18.54
N VAL A 559 8.84 -2.69 -19.51
CA VAL A 559 10.20 -2.54 -20.07
C VAL A 559 10.05 -2.09 -21.52
N LEU A 560 10.54 -0.90 -21.78
CA LEU A 560 10.40 -0.15 -23.03
C LEU A 560 11.81 0.12 -23.61
N GLU A 561 11.92 0.21 -24.93
CA GLU A 561 13.16 0.58 -25.63
C GLU A 561 12.92 1.82 -26.45
N LYS A 562 13.72 2.87 -26.27
CA LYS A 562 13.61 4.08 -27.07
C LYS A 562 13.87 3.79 -28.55
N LYS A 563 12.97 4.22 -29.42
CA LYS A 563 13.06 4.00 -30.85
C LYS A 563 14.30 4.70 -31.44
N LYS A 564 14.99 4.00 -32.33
CA LYS A 564 15.97 4.56 -33.25
C LYS A 564 15.38 4.63 -34.66
N ASN A 565 14.62 3.59 -35.03
CA ASN A 565 13.91 3.46 -36.30
C ASN A 565 12.50 2.92 -36.04
N SER A 566 11.58 3.06 -36.99
CA SER A 566 10.18 2.62 -36.86
C SER A 566 9.98 1.11 -37.05
N ASN A 567 10.83 0.26 -36.48
CA ASN A 567 10.66 -1.20 -36.54
C ASN A 567 9.51 -1.67 -35.66
N CYS A 568 8.63 -2.48 -36.20
CA CYS A 568 7.59 -3.16 -35.44
C CYS A 568 8.23 -4.33 -34.68
N VAL A 569 8.05 -4.38 -33.36
CA VAL A 569 8.62 -5.39 -32.49
C VAL A 569 7.50 -6.10 -31.74
N ASP A 570 7.62 -7.40 -31.54
CA ASP A 570 6.72 -8.18 -30.71
C ASP A 570 6.80 -7.71 -29.25
N THR A 571 5.68 -7.78 -28.52
CA THR A 571 5.59 -7.49 -27.10
C THR A 571 5.39 -8.78 -26.31
N ASP A 572 6.18 -8.97 -25.29
CA ASP A 572 6.13 -10.08 -24.35
C ASP A 572 5.28 -9.72 -23.13
N PHE A 573 4.25 -10.52 -22.84
CA PHE A 573 3.43 -10.42 -21.64
C PHE A 573 3.79 -11.55 -20.68
N TRP A 574 4.39 -11.19 -19.54
CA TRP A 574 4.90 -12.12 -18.54
C TRP A 574 4.00 -12.20 -17.32
N LEU A 575 3.52 -13.37 -16.99
CA LEU A 575 2.77 -13.70 -15.78
C LEU A 575 3.69 -14.48 -14.83
N TRP A 576 4.12 -13.86 -13.71
CA TRP A 576 4.97 -14.53 -12.72
C TRP A 576 4.16 -15.55 -11.91
N GLN A 577 4.66 -16.76 -11.80
CA GLN A 577 4.00 -17.89 -11.11
C GLN A 577 4.46 -18.04 -9.66
N LEU A 578 5.51 -17.33 -9.26
CA LEU A 578 6.05 -17.29 -7.92
C LEU A 578 5.83 -15.90 -7.30
N SER A 579 5.62 -15.87 -5.98
CA SER A 579 5.57 -14.61 -5.24
C SER A 579 6.97 -13.98 -5.17
N LEU A 580 7.02 -12.69 -4.82
CA LEU A 580 8.30 -11.98 -4.68
C LEU A 580 9.19 -12.62 -3.61
N GLU A 581 8.60 -13.09 -2.52
CA GLU A 581 9.32 -13.79 -1.44
C GLU A 581 9.89 -15.13 -1.92
N GLN A 582 9.11 -15.90 -2.66
CA GLN A 582 9.58 -17.19 -3.22
C GLN A 582 10.72 -17.00 -4.21
N LEU A 583 10.70 -15.92 -5.00
CA LEU A 583 11.81 -15.55 -5.89
C LEU A 583 13.05 -15.12 -5.09
N ALA A 584 12.88 -14.34 -4.01
CA ALA A 584 13.97 -13.90 -3.16
C ALA A 584 14.66 -15.08 -2.43
N GLU A 585 13.89 -16.07 -2.01
CA GLU A 585 14.40 -17.28 -1.34
C GLU A 585 15.04 -18.29 -2.31
N ASN A 586 14.79 -18.15 -3.62
CA ASN A 586 15.28 -19.09 -4.63
C ASN A 586 16.02 -18.35 -5.77
N PRO A 587 17.35 -18.16 -5.63
CA PRO A 587 18.16 -17.47 -6.64
C PRO A 587 18.15 -18.12 -8.03
N ASP A 588 17.94 -19.43 -8.12
CA ASP A 588 17.84 -20.14 -9.42
C ASP A 588 16.53 -19.78 -10.13
N ALA A 589 15.42 -19.68 -9.40
CA ALA A 589 14.14 -19.25 -9.95
C ALA A 589 14.19 -17.76 -10.37
N GLU A 590 14.84 -16.90 -9.55
CA GLU A 590 15.08 -15.49 -9.91
C GLU A 590 15.88 -15.38 -11.22
N ASN A 591 16.98 -16.13 -11.33
CA ASN A 591 17.79 -16.16 -12.55
C ASN A 591 17.01 -16.71 -13.74
N THR A 592 16.19 -17.74 -13.56
CA THR A 592 15.33 -18.31 -14.61
C THR A 592 14.32 -17.26 -15.12
N LEU A 593 13.68 -16.51 -14.20
CA LEU A 593 12.77 -15.43 -14.57
C LEU A 593 13.45 -14.37 -15.44
N VAL A 594 14.60 -13.86 -14.96
CA VAL A 594 15.36 -12.82 -15.67
C VAL A 594 15.85 -13.32 -17.02
N ASN A 595 16.43 -14.51 -17.09
CA ASN A 595 16.93 -15.08 -18.34
C ASN A 595 15.80 -15.37 -19.33
N SER A 596 14.65 -15.86 -18.86
CA SER A 596 13.46 -16.02 -19.70
C SER A 596 13.05 -14.70 -20.36
N ALA A 597 13.00 -13.63 -19.59
CA ALA A 597 12.63 -12.31 -20.08
C ALA A 597 13.68 -11.74 -21.05
N LEU A 598 14.97 -11.86 -20.74
CA LEU A 598 16.06 -11.38 -21.62
C LEU A 598 16.13 -12.13 -22.94
N LEU A 599 15.83 -13.44 -22.94
CA LEU A 599 15.80 -14.29 -24.12
C LEU A 599 14.46 -14.25 -24.88
N SER A 600 13.43 -13.60 -24.29
CA SER A 600 12.06 -13.60 -24.82
C SER A 600 11.55 -15.05 -25.07
N SER A 601 11.83 -15.94 -24.10
CA SER A 601 11.55 -17.39 -24.18
C SER A 601 11.18 -17.95 -22.81
N GLU A 602 10.09 -18.69 -22.73
CA GLU A 602 9.67 -19.40 -21.51
C GLU A 602 10.64 -20.54 -21.18
N LEU A 603 11.54 -20.34 -20.22
CA LEU A 603 12.52 -21.39 -19.80
C LEU A 603 11.92 -22.36 -18.80
N ASP A 604 11.08 -21.87 -17.87
CA ASP A 604 10.36 -22.68 -16.88
C ASP A 604 8.98 -22.09 -16.60
N ARG A 605 7.96 -22.83 -17.00
CA ARG A 605 6.57 -22.42 -16.86
C ARG A 605 6.09 -22.33 -15.39
N SER A 606 6.76 -23.05 -14.48
CA SER A 606 6.46 -22.97 -13.05
C SER A 606 6.96 -21.66 -12.40
N VAL A 607 7.91 -20.98 -13.04
CA VAL A 607 8.45 -19.69 -12.61
C VAL A 607 7.70 -18.53 -13.27
N SER A 608 7.52 -18.58 -14.59
CA SER A 608 6.80 -17.55 -15.33
C SER A 608 6.21 -18.08 -16.64
N LYS A 609 5.05 -17.54 -17.05
CA LYS A 609 4.40 -17.82 -18.33
C LYS A 609 4.59 -16.66 -19.28
N LEU A 610 4.84 -16.96 -20.55
CA LEU A 610 4.99 -16.00 -21.62
C LEU A 610 3.80 -16.08 -22.59
N SER A 611 3.16 -14.93 -22.83
CA SER A 611 2.26 -14.72 -23.97
C SER A 611 2.87 -13.66 -24.88
N LYS A 612 3.13 -14.00 -26.12
CA LYS A 612 3.83 -13.14 -27.07
C LYS A 612 2.92 -12.72 -28.23
N TYR A 613 2.93 -11.43 -28.54
CA TYR A 613 2.06 -10.87 -29.58
C TYR A 613 2.81 -9.85 -30.45
N SER A 614 2.53 -9.92 -31.76
CA SER A 614 2.86 -8.82 -32.65
C SER A 614 1.93 -7.63 -32.40
N GLN A 615 2.35 -6.44 -32.82
CA GLN A 615 1.54 -5.24 -32.72
C GLN A 615 0.15 -5.39 -33.37
N SER A 616 0.08 -6.03 -34.55
CA SER A 616 -1.18 -6.28 -35.28
C SER A 616 -2.11 -7.27 -34.56
N GLN A 617 -1.55 -8.26 -33.86
CA GLN A 617 -2.33 -9.19 -33.03
C GLN A 617 -2.93 -8.47 -31.81
N ILE A 618 -2.14 -7.65 -31.13
CA ILE A 618 -2.63 -6.82 -30.01
C ILE A 618 -3.80 -5.95 -30.47
N GLU A 619 -3.64 -5.22 -31.57
CA GLU A 619 -4.71 -4.36 -32.12
C GLU A 619 -5.96 -5.18 -32.51
N SER A 620 -5.78 -6.33 -33.13
CA SER A 620 -6.89 -7.21 -33.50
C SER A 620 -7.66 -7.72 -32.25
N ILE A 621 -6.95 -8.12 -31.19
CA ILE A 621 -7.56 -8.59 -29.95
C ILE A 621 -8.27 -7.45 -29.21
N LEU A 622 -7.65 -6.27 -29.10
CA LEU A 622 -8.26 -5.12 -28.43
C LEU A 622 -9.51 -4.62 -29.19
N ASN A 623 -9.54 -4.71 -30.53
CA ASN A 623 -10.72 -4.41 -31.32
C ASN A 623 -11.90 -5.36 -31.07
N LEU A 624 -11.66 -6.51 -30.47
CA LEU A 624 -12.70 -7.41 -29.96
C LEU A 624 -13.16 -7.05 -28.54
N ASN A 625 -12.91 -5.83 -28.06
CA ASN A 625 -13.29 -5.30 -26.75
C ASN A 625 -12.74 -6.12 -25.55
N VAL A 626 -11.56 -6.67 -25.70
CA VAL A 626 -10.79 -7.32 -24.65
C VAL A 626 -9.81 -6.28 -24.07
N CYS A 627 -9.58 -6.30 -22.77
CA CYS A 627 -8.62 -5.43 -22.10
C CYS A 627 -7.19 -5.97 -22.18
N TYR A 628 -6.19 -5.11 -21.98
CA TYR A 628 -4.77 -5.52 -21.91
C TYR A 628 -4.52 -6.62 -20.87
N ASN A 629 -5.32 -6.65 -19.79
CA ASN A 629 -5.22 -7.69 -18.75
C ASN A 629 -5.33 -9.12 -19.29
N ALA A 630 -6.13 -9.34 -20.34
CA ALA A 630 -6.29 -10.67 -20.93
C ALA A 630 -5.05 -11.15 -21.68
N LEU A 631 -4.18 -10.24 -22.16
CA LEU A 631 -3.00 -10.60 -22.97
C LEU A 631 -1.96 -11.46 -22.22
N PHE A 632 -2.01 -11.53 -20.90
CA PHE A 632 -1.16 -12.41 -20.09
C PHE A 632 -1.60 -13.87 -20.07
N HIS A 633 -2.73 -14.21 -20.71
CA HIS A 633 -3.42 -15.48 -20.55
C HIS A 633 -3.63 -16.25 -21.86
N ASP A 634 -2.74 -16.01 -22.83
CA ASP A 634 -2.71 -16.68 -24.13
C ASP A 634 -4.06 -16.64 -24.88
N VAL A 635 -4.46 -15.45 -25.27
CA VAL A 635 -5.75 -15.19 -25.94
C VAL A 635 -5.66 -15.03 -27.47
N ASN A 636 -4.56 -15.45 -28.12
CA ASN A 636 -4.39 -15.39 -29.58
C ASN A 636 -5.52 -16.10 -30.37
N TRP A 637 -6.07 -17.14 -29.79
CA TRP A 637 -7.17 -17.92 -30.38
C TRP A 637 -8.43 -17.08 -30.65
N LEU A 638 -8.60 -15.95 -30.01
CA LEU A 638 -9.73 -15.04 -30.28
C LEU A 638 -9.76 -14.54 -31.73
N ILE A 639 -8.59 -14.36 -32.35
CA ILE A 639 -8.49 -13.89 -33.74
C ILE A 639 -9.10 -14.90 -34.71
N ASP A 640 -8.95 -16.20 -34.41
CA ASP A 640 -9.39 -17.30 -35.28
C ASP A 640 -10.91 -17.46 -35.25
N ILE A 641 -11.57 -17.07 -34.22
CA ILE A 641 -13.02 -17.30 -34.01
C ILE A 641 -13.89 -16.07 -34.22
N LYS A 642 -13.32 -14.95 -34.67
CA LYS A 642 -14.02 -13.64 -34.77
C LYS A 642 -15.34 -13.72 -35.57
N ASP A 643 -15.44 -14.59 -36.55
CA ASP A 643 -16.63 -14.75 -37.40
C ASP A 643 -17.74 -15.57 -36.73
N ARG A 644 -17.47 -16.19 -35.57
CA ARG A 644 -18.42 -17.01 -34.81
C ARG A 644 -19.06 -16.30 -33.63
N ILE A 645 -18.70 -15.05 -33.42
CA ILE A 645 -19.07 -14.26 -32.24
C ILE A 645 -19.82 -12.99 -32.62
N ILE A 646 -20.64 -12.49 -31.69
CA ILE A 646 -21.43 -11.27 -31.86
C ILE A 646 -21.44 -10.48 -30.55
N PRO A 647 -21.38 -9.13 -30.60
CA PRO A 647 -21.51 -8.33 -29.38
C PRO A 647 -22.90 -8.49 -28.73
N ILE A 648 -22.92 -8.58 -27.40
CA ILE A 648 -24.16 -8.76 -26.62
C ILE A 648 -25.19 -7.67 -26.97
N ASN A 649 -24.74 -6.42 -27.19
CA ASN A 649 -25.65 -5.31 -27.56
C ASN A 649 -26.30 -5.45 -28.94
N LYS A 650 -25.93 -6.42 -29.76
CA LYS A 650 -26.66 -6.74 -30.98
C LYS A 650 -27.87 -7.62 -30.69
N VAL A 651 -27.79 -8.47 -29.67
CA VAL A 651 -28.84 -9.42 -29.26
C VAL A 651 -29.75 -8.83 -28.17
N TYR A 652 -29.19 -8.01 -27.27
CA TYR A 652 -29.87 -7.43 -26.14
C TYR A 652 -29.76 -5.91 -26.07
N ASN A 653 -30.76 -5.26 -25.50
CA ASN A 653 -30.62 -3.93 -24.94
C ASN A 653 -30.05 -4.04 -23.53
N VAL A 654 -28.91 -3.40 -23.27
CA VAL A 654 -28.19 -3.50 -21.99
C VAL A 654 -28.30 -2.17 -21.26
N PHE A 655 -28.73 -2.21 -19.99
CA PHE A 655 -28.89 -1.00 -19.18
C PHE A 655 -28.44 -1.24 -17.74
N ARG A 656 -28.10 -0.17 -17.06
CA ARG A 656 -27.81 -0.20 -15.63
C ARG A 656 -29.11 -0.08 -14.85
N GLY A 657 -29.25 -0.86 -13.79
CA GLY A 657 -30.40 -0.77 -12.89
C GLY A 657 -30.59 0.64 -12.28
N SER A 658 -31.80 0.90 -11.86
CA SER A 658 -32.26 2.23 -11.45
C SER A 658 -31.50 2.80 -10.25
N ARG A 659 -31.08 4.08 -10.36
CA ARG A 659 -30.37 4.83 -9.32
C ARG A 659 -31.11 6.12 -8.98
N ARG A 660 -31.66 6.24 -7.77
CA ARG A 660 -32.29 7.47 -7.29
C ARG A 660 -31.65 8.06 -6.04
N GLY A 661 -30.83 7.29 -5.33
CA GLY A 661 -29.98 7.80 -4.27
C GLY A 661 -30.57 7.77 -2.85
N TRP A 662 -31.75 7.17 -2.65
CA TRP A 662 -32.34 6.98 -1.32
C TRP A 662 -33.14 5.67 -1.25
N ASP A 663 -32.44 4.56 -0.97
CA ASP A 663 -33.02 3.21 -1.05
C ASP A 663 -34.26 3.02 -0.14
N ALA A 664 -34.29 3.64 1.05
CA ALA A 664 -35.40 3.53 1.97
C ALA A 664 -36.75 4.08 1.43
N LEU A 665 -36.69 5.13 0.58
CA LEU A 665 -37.88 5.67 -0.12
C LEU A 665 -38.30 4.75 -1.25
N PHE A 666 -37.33 4.31 -2.08
CA PHE A 666 -37.62 3.64 -3.34
C PHE A 666 -37.84 2.13 -3.20
N TYR A 667 -37.37 1.51 -2.09
CA TYR A 667 -37.53 0.08 -1.82
C TYR A 667 -38.22 -0.16 -0.47
N PRO A 668 -39.54 0.07 -0.39
CA PRO A 668 -40.32 -0.09 0.86
C PRO A 668 -40.31 -1.52 1.34
N GLN A 669 -40.18 -1.73 2.66
CA GLN A 669 -40.25 -3.05 3.26
C GLN A 669 -41.70 -3.45 3.50
N ARG A 670 -41.98 -4.74 3.33
CA ARG A 670 -43.33 -5.28 3.59
C ARG A 670 -43.73 -5.03 5.05
N GLY A 671 -44.95 -4.51 5.25
CA GLY A 671 -45.48 -4.19 6.57
C GLY A 671 -45.18 -2.77 7.06
N GLU A 672 -44.30 -2.03 6.43
CA GLU A 672 -43.96 -0.64 6.79
C GLU A 672 -44.78 0.42 6.02
N HIS A 673 -45.57 0.02 5.06
CA HIS A 673 -46.29 0.92 4.17
C HIS A 673 -47.71 0.40 3.84
N ARG A 674 -48.55 1.32 3.39
CA ARG A 674 -49.90 1.05 2.86
C ARG A 674 -50.01 1.53 1.40
N ILE A 675 -48.90 1.56 0.67
CA ILE A 675 -48.85 2.00 -0.73
C ILE A 675 -49.77 1.10 -1.56
N GLU A 676 -50.53 1.72 -2.44
CA GLU A 676 -51.44 1.03 -3.34
C GLU A 676 -50.67 0.14 -4.33
N PRO A 677 -51.16 -1.09 -4.64
CA PRO A 677 -50.43 -2.08 -5.45
C PRO A 677 -49.99 -1.58 -6.83
N GLN A 678 -50.75 -0.63 -7.44
CA GLN A 678 -50.37 -0.06 -8.74
C GLN A 678 -49.08 0.75 -8.75
N TYR A 679 -48.61 1.21 -7.58
CA TYR A 679 -47.33 1.93 -7.40
C TYR A 679 -46.22 1.03 -6.90
N LEU A 680 -46.47 -0.27 -6.80
CA LEU A 680 -45.45 -1.23 -6.41
C LEU A 680 -45.10 -2.15 -7.58
N LYS A 681 -43.80 -2.23 -7.86
CA LYS A 681 -43.22 -3.12 -8.88
C LYS A 681 -42.15 -4.03 -8.24
N LYS A 682 -42.03 -5.24 -8.79
CA LYS A 682 -41.00 -6.19 -8.28
C LYS A 682 -39.58 -5.70 -8.63
N VAL A 683 -38.66 -5.82 -7.69
CA VAL A 683 -37.26 -5.42 -7.86
C VAL A 683 -36.30 -6.43 -7.22
N LEU A 684 -35.19 -6.70 -7.90
CA LEU A 684 -34.04 -7.39 -7.33
C LEU A 684 -32.98 -6.38 -6.89
N ILE A 685 -32.67 -6.34 -5.59
CA ILE A 685 -31.72 -5.34 -5.04
C ILE A 685 -30.28 -5.79 -5.20
N ASN A 686 -29.99 -7.09 -4.97
CA ASN A 686 -28.67 -7.68 -5.21
C ASN A 686 -28.81 -9.16 -5.59
N ALA A 687 -27.78 -9.69 -6.26
CA ALA A 687 -27.78 -11.07 -6.73
C ALA A 687 -26.99 -12.05 -5.82
N ARG A 688 -26.63 -11.65 -4.60
CA ARG A 688 -25.84 -12.52 -3.70
C ARG A 688 -26.58 -13.82 -3.37
N ASN A 689 -27.90 -13.71 -3.18
CA ASN A 689 -28.77 -14.84 -2.82
C ASN A 689 -29.37 -15.56 -4.05
N VAL A 690 -29.04 -15.13 -5.26
CA VAL A 690 -29.46 -15.83 -6.47
C VAL A 690 -28.62 -17.10 -6.62
N THR A 691 -29.29 -18.23 -6.57
CA THR A 691 -28.63 -19.57 -6.60
C THR A 691 -28.90 -20.35 -7.87
N LYS A 692 -29.86 -19.94 -8.71
CA LYS A 692 -30.20 -20.60 -9.97
C LYS A 692 -30.24 -19.60 -11.13
N LEU A 693 -30.13 -20.12 -12.36
CA LEU A 693 -30.17 -19.33 -13.60
C LEU A 693 -31.60 -18.80 -13.93
N VAL A 694 -32.60 -19.20 -13.17
CA VAL A 694 -33.95 -18.61 -13.18
C VAL A 694 -34.22 -18.05 -11.79
N ALA A 695 -34.68 -16.81 -11.70
CA ALA A 695 -34.82 -16.09 -10.44
C ALA A 695 -36.10 -15.27 -10.36
N THR A 696 -36.56 -15.02 -9.15
CA THR A 696 -37.67 -14.11 -8.85
C THR A 696 -37.15 -12.87 -8.13
N ALA A 697 -37.77 -11.72 -8.36
CA ALA A 697 -37.48 -10.50 -7.62
C ALA A 697 -38.10 -10.57 -6.23
N ASP A 698 -37.28 -10.31 -5.19
CA ASP A 698 -37.62 -10.54 -3.77
C ASP A 698 -38.24 -9.33 -3.03
N LYS A 699 -38.13 -8.11 -3.61
CA LYS A 699 -38.49 -6.85 -3.00
C LYS A 699 -39.53 -6.10 -3.86
N ASP A 700 -40.09 -5.04 -3.27
CA ASP A 700 -40.96 -4.12 -3.96
C ASP A 700 -40.28 -2.77 -4.16
N ALA A 701 -40.47 -2.16 -5.33
CA ALA A 701 -40.02 -0.82 -5.66
C ALA A 701 -41.21 0.15 -5.73
N PHE A 702 -41.08 1.32 -5.14
CA PHE A 702 -42.09 2.38 -5.22
C PHE A 702 -41.90 3.16 -6.52
N CYS A 703 -42.79 2.92 -7.47
CA CYS A 703 -42.82 3.55 -8.80
C CYS A 703 -44.09 4.43 -8.91
N CYS A 704 -43.97 5.72 -8.60
CA CYS A 704 -45.06 6.68 -8.66
C CYS A 704 -44.61 7.96 -9.36
N GLY A 705 -45.10 8.17 -10.57
CA GLY A 705 -44.90 9.41 -11.32
C GLY A 705 -46.15 10.35 -11.27
N VAL A 706 -47.07 10.10 -10.33
CA VAL A 706 -48.27 10.90 -10.14
C VAL A 706 -48.01 12.02 -9.16
N SER A 707 -48.40 13.25 -9.48
CA SER A 707 -48.22 14.41 -8.60
C SER A 707 -48.97 14.27 -7.27
N ILE A 708 -48.51 14.92 -6.21
CA ILE A 708 -49.14 14.92 -4.89
C ILE A 708 -50.61 15.41 -4.98
N GLU A 709 -50.88 16.42 -5.81
CA GLU A 709 -52.21 16.95 -6.00
C GLU A 709 -53.17 15.89 -6.62
N GLU A 710 -52.69 15.18 -7.61
CA GLU A 710 -53.46 14.16 -8.30
C GLU A 710 -53.63 12.91 -7.41
N LEU A 711 -52.65 12.56 -6.57
CA LEU A 711 -52.78 11.49 -5.56
C LEU A 711 -53.85 11.82 -4.54
N LYS A 712 -53.95 13.06 -4.07
CA LYS A 712 -55.00 13.56 -3.20
C LYS A 712 -56.38 13.45 -3.87
N LYS A 713 -56.47 13.86 -5.11
CA LYS A 713 -57.72 13.82 -5.89
C LYS A 713 -58.19 12.40 -6.14
N ARG A 714 -57.29 11.47 -6.36
CA ARG A 714 -57.60 10.04 -6.55
C ARG A 714 -57.87 9.29 -5.22
N GLY A 715 -57.60 9.89 -4.07
CA GLY A 715 -57.74 9.29 -2.78
C GLY A 715 -56.68 8.19 -2.45
N HIS A 716 -55.53 8.25 -3.13
CA HIS A 716 -54.42 7.31 -2.94
C HIS A 716 -53.57 7.69 -1.71
N SER A 717 -54.17 7.43 -0.53
CA SER A 717 -53.63 7.86 0.76
C SER A 717 -52.34 7.11 1.15
N GLY A 718 -52.17 5.87 0.66
CA GLY A 718 -51.00 5.04 0.96
C GLY A 718 -49.72 5.61 0.33
N ALA A 719 -49.75 5.89 -0.94
CA ALA A 719 -48.64 6.54 -1.66
C ALA A 719 -48.36 7.95 -1.12
N LEU A 720 -49.44 8.70 -0.82
CA LEU A 720 -49.31 10.07 -0.30
C LEU A 720 -48.61 10.06 1.06
N SER A 721 -49.06 9.24 2.02
CA SER A 721 -48.42 9.16 3.34
C SER A 721 -46.98 8.66 3.29
N TRP A 722 -46.67 7.80 2.32
CA TRP A 722 -45.28 7.38 2.07
C TRP A 722 -44.39 8.51 1.59
N ILE A 723 -44.86 9.30 0.64
CA ILE A 723 -44.11 10.48 0.14
C ILE A 723 -43.93 11.52 1.25
N GLU A 724 -44.99 11.82 2.02
CA GLU A 724 -44.94 12.76 3.14
C GLU A 724 -43.95 12.32 4.23
N LYS A 725 -43.90 11.03 4.57
CA LYS A 725 -42.91 10.47 5.52
C LYS A 725 -41.46 10.83 5.14
N PHE A 726 -41.12 10.88 3.86
CA PHE A 726 -39.78 11.18 3.39
C PHE A 726 -39.57 12.65 3.01
N ALA A 727 -40.60 13.43 2.83
CA ALA A 727 -40.50 14.84 2.48
C ALA A 727 -39.79 15.67 3.55
N GLU A 728 -39.94 15.28 4.82
CA GLU A 728 -39.32 15.96 5.96
C GLU A 728 -37.93 15.45 6.29
N GLN A 729 -37.50 14.32 5.70
CA GLN A 729 -36.17 13.74 5.96
C GLN A 729 -35.07 14.55 5.28
N ARG A 730 -33.90 14.53 5.92
CA ARG A 730 -32.70 15.22 5.47
C ARG A 730 -31.54 14.24 5.24
N ASN A 731 -30.65 14.55 4.29
CA ASN A 731 -29.45 13.78 4.07
C ASN A 731 -28.37 14.08 5.15
N GLY A 732 -27.25 13.38 5.12
CA GLY A 732 -26.16 13.51 6.07
C GLY A 732 -25.50 14.91 6.16
N VAL A 733 -25.77 15.81 5.18
CA VAL A 733 -25.35 17.23 5.18
C VAL A 733 -26.54 18.19 5.48
N GLY A 734 -27.67 17.69 6.00
CA GLY A 734 -28.79 18.50 6.45
C GLY A 734 -29.72 19.04 5.37
N LYS A 735 -29.56 18.64 4.08
CA LYS A 735 -30.45 19.06 3.00
C LYS A 735 -31.71 18.20 2.93
N PRO A 736 -32.94 18.77 2.75
CA PRO A 736 -34.17 18.00 2.63
C PRO A 736 -34.20 17.11 1.37
N LEU A 737 -34.74 15.90 1.47
CA LEU A 737 -34.78 14.92 0.39
C LEU A 737 -35.42 15.43 -0.90
N PRO A 738 -36.52 16.19 -0.87
CA PRO A 738 -37.08 16.79 -2.09
C PRO A 738 -36.06 17.62 -2.90
N ALA A 739 -35.16 18.35 -2.21
CA ALA A 739 -34.12 19.14 -2.88
C ALA A 739 -32.96 18.26 -3.38
N VAL A 740 -32.61 17.20 -2.64
CA VAL A 740 -31.52 16.27 -2.98
C VAL A 740 -31.87 15.37 -4.16
N LEU A 741 -33.12 14.91 -4.22
CA LEU A 741 -33.60 13.93 -5.21
C LEU A 741 -34.25 14.57 -6.43
N LYS A 742 -34.39 15.91 -6.47
CA LYS A 742 -34.98 16.64 -7.59
C LYS A 742 -34.21 16.37 -8.88
N ARG A 743 -34.95 16.07 -9.96
CA ARG A 743 -34.43 15.92 -11.32
C ARG A 743 -35.39 16.63 -12.29
N THR A 744 -34.82 17.11 -13.38
CA THR A 744 -35.59 17.80 -14.42
C THR A 744 -36.63 16.85 -15.03
N GLY A 745 -37.92 17.26 -15.05
CA GLY A 745 -39.01 16.51 -15.66
C GLY A 745 -39.54 15.31 -14.84
N LEU A 746 -39.07 15.14 -13.57
CA LEU A 746 -39.52 14.06 -12.66
C LEU A 746 -39.92 14.63 -11.30
N GLU A 747 -40.91 14.01 -10.68
CA GLU A 747 -41.17 14.22 -9.27
C GLU A 747 -39.99 13.74 -8.44
N TRP A 748 -39.68 14.40 -7.33
CA TRP A 748 -38.51 14.06 -6.52
C TRP A 748 -38.53 12.61 -5.95
N TYR A 749 -39.73 12.04 -5.77
CA TYR A 749 -40.03 10.69 -5.33
C TYR A 749 -40.25 9.70 -6.49
N GLU A 750 -40.12 10.12 -7.74
CA GLU A 750 -40.43 9.30 -8.91
C GLU A 750 -39.29 8.32 -9.21
N LEU A 751 -39.65 7.05 -9.26
CA LEU A 751 -38.85 5.98 -9.89
C LEU A 751 -39.60 5.58 -11.17
N GLN A 752 -38.99 5.82 -12.34
CA GLN A 752 -39.60 5.49 -13.62
C GLN A 752 -39.56 3.98 -13.87
N ASP A 753 -40.61 3.44 -14.45
CA ASP A 753 -40.74 2.00 -14.77
C ASP A 753 -40.40 1.67 -16.23
N LYS A 754 -39.42 2.41 -16.82
CA LYS A 754 -39.04 2.27 -18.23
C LYS A 754 -38.14 1.07 -18.52
N GLU A 755 -37.38 0.65 -17.58
CA GLU A 755 -36.28 -0.34 -17.77
C GLU A 755 -36.55 -1.57 -16.92
N ILE A 756 -37.39 -2.48 -17.42
CA ILE A 756 -37.67 -3.78 -16.81
C ILE A 756 -36.77 -4.83 -17.43
N ALA A 757 -36.01 -5.55 -16.64
CA ALA A 757 -35.09 -6.57 -17.10
C ALA A 757 -35.77 -7.92 -17.27
N GLU A 758 -35.44 -8.61 -18.35
CA GLU A 758 -35.77 -10.03 -18.59
C GLU A 758 -34.65 -10.92 -18.09
N VAL A 759 -33.41 -10.47 -18.28
CA VAL A 759 -32.18 -11.10 -17.85
C VAL A 759 -31.34 -10.11 -17.07
N PHE A 760 -30.53 -10.57 -16.10
CA PHE A 760 -29.65 -9.71 -15.35
C PHE A 760 -28.31 -10.37 -15.01
N THR A 761 -27.31 -9.51 -14.73
CA THR A 761 -26.00 -9.91 -14.18
C THR A 761 -25.49 -8.88 -13.19
N MET A 762 -24.40 -9.20 -12.49
CA MET A 762 -23.77 -8.33 -11.47
C MET A 762 -22.79 -7.34 -12.09
N MET A 763 -22.71 -6.12 -11.55
CA MET A 763 -21.66 -5.15 -11.90
C MET A 763 -20.30 -5.52 -11.31
N ASN A 764 -20.29 -6.14 -10.14
CA ASN A 764 -19.08 -6.55 -9.46
C ASN A 764 -19.18 -8.05 -9.14
N PRO A 765 -19.06 -8.91 -10.15
CA PRO A 765 -19.04 -10.35 -9.91
C PRO A 765 -17.75 -10.71 -9.15
N ASP A 766 -17.89 -11.65 -8.22
CA ASP A 766 -16.74 -12.20 -7.49
C ASP A 766 -16.19 -13.43 -8.23
N GLN A 767 -16.54 -14.61 -7.75
CA GLN A 767 -16.11 -15.89 -8.31
C GLN A 767 -17.21 -16.58 -9.14
N ARG A 768 -18.44 -16.04 -9.09
CA ARG A 768 -19.59 -16.56 -9.85
C ARG A 768 -19.90 -15.62 -11.01
N LEU A 769 -19.82 -16.15 -12.22
CA LEU A 769 -20.18 -15.45 -13.45
C LEU A 769 -21.43 -16.08 -14.04
N PHE A 770 -22.51 -15.34 -14.16
CA PHE A 770 -23.77 -15.83 -14.69
C PHE A 770 -24.70 -14.71 -15.17
N PHE A 771 -25.61 -15.07 -16.05
CA PHE A 771 -26.78 -14.29 -16.45
C PHE A 771 -28.05 -15.05 -16.02
N ALA A 772 -28.81 -14.52 -15.08
CA ALA A 772 -30.06 -15.15 -14.67
C ALA A 772 -31.26 -14.50 -15.36
N LYS A 773 -32.24 -15.34 -15.79
CA LYS A 773 -33.51 -14.90 -16.37
C LYS A 773 -34.54 -14.76 -15.27
N PHE A 774 -35.34 -13.70 -15.31
CA PHE A 774 -36.50 -13.55 -14.41
C PHE A 774 -37.66 -14.42 -14.87
N GLU A 775 -38.34 -15.10 -13.91
CA GLU A 775 -39.64 -15.75 -14.19
C GLU A 775 -40.69 -14.74 -14.67
N THR A 776 -40.67 -13.56 -14.12
CA THR A 776 -41.47 -12.41 -14.55
C THR A 776 -40.56 -11.21 -14.65
N PRO A 777 -40.48 -10.52 -15.79
CA PRO A 777 -39.62 -9.36 -15.97
C PRO A 777 -39.73 -8.37 -14.82
N SER A 778 -38.62 -7.89 -14.29
CA SER A 778 -38.57 -7.15 -13.04
C SER A 778 -37.52 -6.04 -13.08
N PHE A 779 -37.64 -5.06 -12.16
CA PHE A 779 -36.60 -4.06 -11.98
C PHE A 779 -35.35 -4.62 -11.39
N VAL A 780 -34.24 -4.00 -11.67
CA VAL A 780 -32.94 -4.27 -11.07
C VAL A 780 -32.37 -3.00 -10.43
N ASN A 781 -31.72 -3.16 -9.28
CA ASN A 781 -31.04 -2.06 -8.57
C ASN A 781 -29.79 -1.62 -9.31
N GLN A 782 -29.31 -0.42 -9.04
CA GLN A 782 -28.08 0.20 -9.63
C GLN A 782 -26.81 -0.65 -9.58
N ARG A 783 -26.76 -1.70 -8.76
CA ARG A 783 -25.62 -2.64 -8.63
C ARG A 783 -25.71 -3.83 -9.59
N LEU A 784 -26.79 -3.88 -10.37
CA LEU A 784 -27.05 -4.93 -11.35
C LEU A 784 -27.15 -4.30 -12.75
N ILE A 785 -26.92 -5.12 -13.75
CA ILE A 785 -27.10 -4.81 -15.16
C ILE A 785 -28.28 -5.62 -15.65
N GLY A 786 -29.27 -4.94 -16.22
CA GLY A 786 -30.45 -5.53 -16.83
C GLY A 786 -30.27 -5.67 -18.33
N LEU A 787 -30.88 -6.71 -18.91
CA LEU A 787 -30.90 -6.99 -20.33
C LEU A 787 -32.36 -7.27 -20.77
N THR A 788 -32.75 -6.79 -21.97
CA THR A 788 -33.98 -7.15 -22.65
C THR A 788 -33.67 -7.60 -24.07
N HIS A 789 -34.37 -8.62 -24.54
CA HIS A 789 -34.17 -9.14 -25.91
C HIS A 789 -34.51 -8.10 -26.97
N LYS A 790 -33.84 -8.17 -28.10
CA LYS A 790 -34.20 -7.44 -29.30
C LYS A 790 -35.05 -8.33 -30.21
N ALA A 791 -36.02 -7.70 -30.89
CA ALA A 791 -36.95 -8.42 -31.76
C ALA A 791 -36.27 -9.23 -32.89
N GLU A 792 -35.08 -8.80 -33.30
CA GLU A 792 -34.29 -9.47 -34.35
C GLU A 792 -33.72 -10.82 -33.90
N TYR A 793 -33.72 -11.11 -32.59
CA TYR A 793 -33.24 -12.34 -31.97
C TYR A 793 -34.34 -12.96 -31.11
N PRO A 794 -35.38 -13.55 -31.69
CA PRO A 794 -36.61 -13.96 -30.97
C PRO A 794 -36.42 -15.23 -30.13
N ASP A 795 -35.31 -15.95 -30.28
CA ASP A 795 -35.06 -17.21 -29.53
C ASP A 795 -34.45 -16.92 -28.15
N GLU A 796 -35.31 -16.48 -27.24
CA GLU A 796 -34.90 -16.09 -25.87
C GLU A 796 -34.16 -17.19 -25.10
N GLU A 797 -34.58 -18.44 -25.24
CA GLU A 797 -33.98 -19.57 -24.49
C GLU A 797 -32.59 -19.91 -25.04
N LEU A 798 -32.39 -19.91 -26.35
CA LEU A 798 -31.07 -20.10 -26.95
C LEU A 798 -30.14 -18.96 -26.58
N ASN A 799 -30.61 -17.73 -26.68
CA ASN A 799 -29.82 -16.56 -26.30
C ASN A 799 -29.40 -16.60 -24.83
N HIS A 800 -30.29 -17.01 -23.92
CA HIS A 800 -30.00 -17.18 -22.50
C HIS A 800 -28.98 -18.33 -22.27
N ALA A 801 -29.08 -19.42 -22.99
CA ALA A 801 -28.12 -20.51 -22.93
C ALA A 801 -26.69 -20.04 -23.34
N LEU A 802 -26.59 -19.36 -24.50
CA LEU A 802 -25.32 -18.86 -25.02
C LEU A 802 -24.70 -17.77 -24.13
N LEU A 803 -25.50 -16.92 -23.49
CA LEU A 803 -25.02 -15.96 -22.48
C LEU A 803 -24.35 -16.64 -21.28
N ASN A 804 -24.76 -17.88 -20.96
CA ASN A 804 -24.21 -18.65 -19.85
C ASN A 804 -23.13 -19.65 -20.29
N SER A 805 -22.62 -19.56 -21.51
CA SER A 805 -21.47 -20.39 -21.96
C SER A 805 -20.16 -19.95 -21.30
N MET A 806 -19.21 -20.85 -21.19
CA MET A 806 -17.83 -20.61 -20.73
C MET A 806 -17.17 -19.49 -21.55
N PHE A 807 -17.47 -19.39 -22.84
CA PHE A 807 -16.99 -18.34 -23.71
C PHE A 807 -17.45 -16.94 -23.24
N THR A 808 -18.71 -16.79 -22.86
CA THR A 808 -19.20 -15.51 -22.33
C THR A 808 -18.61 -15.21 -20.95
N MET A 809 -18.43 -16.24 -20.09
CA MET A 809 -17.72 -16.06 -18.81
C MET A 809 -16.29 -15.57 -19.02
N PHE A 810 -15.59 -16.13 -20.01
CA PHE A 810 -14.26 -15.65 -20.41
C PHE A 810 -14.30 -14.15 -20.78
N TYR A 811 -15.28 -13.73 -21.59
CA TYR A 811 -15.38 -12.33 -22.00
C TYR A 811 -15.65 -11.37 -20.84
N ILE A 812 -16.44 -11.77 -19.85
CA ILE A 812 -16.66 -10.96 -18.64
C ILE A 812 -15.34 -10.72 -17.91
N GLU A 813 -14.52 -11.75 -17.73
CA GLU A 813 -13.19 -11.60 -17.10
C GLU A 813 -12.24 -10.78 -18.00
N ALA A 814 -12.21 -11.04 -19.29
CA ALA A 814 -11.29 -10.43 -20.25
C ALA A 814 -11.60 -8.94 -20.54
N SER A 815 -12.87 -8.52 -20.40
CA SER A 815 -13.30 -7.13 -20.57
C SER A 815 -13.41 -6.35 -19.27
N GLY A 816 -13.37 -7.04 -18.12
CA GLY A 816 -13.41 -6.45 -16.80
C GLY A 816 -12.02 -6.06 -16.32
N PHE A 817 -11.98 -5.20 -15.32
CA PHE A 817 -10.76 -4.78 -14.66
C PHE A 817 -10.77 -5.20 -13.19
N GLY A 818 -9.72 -5.88 -12.75
CA GLY A 818 -9.48 -6.17 -11.34
C GLY A 818 -9.00 -4.92 -10.62
N ARG A 819 -9.90 -4.22 -9.89
CA ARG A 819 -9.49 -3.15 -8.97
C ARG A 819 -8.68 -3.72 -7.84
N GLY A 820 -7.97 -2.86 -7.10
CA GLY A 820 -7.27 -3.24 -5.88
C GLY A 820 -8.13 -4.18 -5.02
N LEU A 821 -7.53 -5.19 -4.40
CA LEU A 821 -8.21 -6.27 -3.67
C LEU A 821 -9.00 -7.25 -4.55
N GLY A 822 -8.67 -7.40 -5.83
CA GLY A 822 -9.20 -8.46 -6.71
C GLY A 822 -10.70 -8.38 -7.02
N VAL A 823 -11.32 -7.23 -6.87
CA VAL A 823 -12.73 -7.02 -7.25
C VAL A 823 -12.82 -6.77 -8.75
N LEU A 824 -13.55 -7.63 -9.47
CA LEU A 824 -13.82 -7.40 -10.89
C LEU A 824 -14.85 -6.26 -11.03
N ASP A 825 -14.53 -5.22 -11.77
CA ASP A 825 -15.44 -4.12 -12.09
C ASP A 825 -15.87 -4.22 -13.55
N VAL A 826 -17.15 -4.50 -13.76
CA VAL A 826 -17.77 -4.63 -15.08
C VAL A 826 -18.96 -3.71 -15.13
N ASN A 827 -18.88 -2.67 -15.92
CA ASN A 827 -20.01 -1.75 -16.10
C ASN A 827 -20.94 -2.17 -17.25
N LYS A 828 -22.05 -1.45 -17.44
CA LYS A 828 -23.03 -1.75 -18.50
C LYS A 828 -22.42 -1.69 -19.91
N ASP A 829 -21.46 -0.77 -20.13
CA ASP A 829 -20.85 -0.57 -21.44
C ASP A 829 -19.86 -1.72 -21.75
N ASN A 830 -19.17 -2.24 -20.73
CA ASN A 830 -18.36 -3.46 -20.85
C ASN A 830 -19.25 -4.64 -21.25
N ILE A 831 -20.32 -4.94 -20.51
CA ILE A 831 -21.25 -6.04 -20.83
C ILE A 831 -21.87 -5.85 -22.21
N ALA A 832 -22.29 -4.65 -22.58
CA ALA A 832 -22.87 -4.38 -23.89
C ALA A 832 -21.92 -4.68 -25.06
N LYS A 833 -20.62 -4.45 -24.85
CA LYS A 833 -19.54 -4.68 -25.82
C LYS A 833 -18.91 -6.05 -25.74
N CYS A 834 -19.11 -6.82 -24.65
CA CYS A 834 -18.70 -8.21 -24.58
C CYS A 834 -19.30 -9.01 -25.74
N TYR A 835 -18.56 -10.01 -26.21
CA TYR A 835 -19.05 -10.90 -27.23
C TYR A 835 -19.63 -12.17 -26.61
N MET A 836 -20.64 -12.71 -27.28
CA MET A 836 -21.21 -14.04 -27.07
C MET A 836 -21.15 -14.82 -28.39
N LEU A 837 -21.35 -16.13 -28.35
CA LEU A 837 -21.46 -16.93 -29.57
C LEU A 837 -22.71 -16.49 -30.36
N ASN A 838 -22.60 -16.41 -31.69
CA ASN A 838 -23.64 -15.86 -32.55
C ASN A 838 -24.81 -16.85 -32.73
N PRO A 839 -26.01 -16.54 -32.17
CA PRO A 839 -27.15 -17.46 -32.22
C PRO A 839 -27.62 -17.80 -33.64
N ASN A 840 -27.36 -16.91 -34.62
CA ASN A 840 -27.76 -17.12 -36.02
C ASN A 840 -26.98 -18.24 -36.74
N LEU A 841 -25.90 -18.72 -36.16
CA LEU A 841 -25.07 -19.80 -36.71
C LEU A 841 -25.52 -21.17 -36.23
N VAL A 842 -26.44 -21.26 -35.27
CA VAL A 842 -26.87 -22.52 -34.68
C VAL A 842 -27.94 -23.20 -35.55
N SER A 843 -27.70 -24.46 -35.89
CA SER A 843 -28.69 -25.27 -36.62
C SER A 843 -29.90 -25.63 -35.70
N ALA A 844 -31.03 -26.02 -36.32
CA ALA A 844 -32.22 -26.46 -35.56
C ALA A 844 -31.93 -27.68 -34.65
N THR A 845 -31.10 -28.61 -35.12
CA THR A 845 -30.67 -29.79 -34.36
C THR A 845 -29.76 -29.40 -33.20
N ASP A 846 -28.77 -28.56 -33.44
CA ASP A 846 -27.84 -28.10 -32.43
C ASP A 846 -28.56 -27.26 -31.35
N ARG A 847 -29.54 -26.40 -31.77
CA ARG A 847 -30.41 -25.68 -30.84
C ARG A 847 -31.10 -26.62 -29.84
N GLN A 848 -31.66 -27.76 -30.34
CA GLN A 848 -32.35 -28.71 -29.46
C GLN A 848 -31.39 -29.35 -28.46
N ASN A 849 -30.18 -29.71 -28.93
CA ASN A 849 -29.13 -30.29 -28.09
C ASN A 849 -28.66 -29.28 -27.01
N ILE A 850 -28.36 -28.03 -27.41
CA ILE A 850 -27.98 -26.98 -26.50
C ILE A 850 -29.03 -26.74 -25.42
N LEU A 851 -30.30 -26.60 -25.81
CA LEU A 851 -31.39 -26.38 -24.86
C LEU A 851 -31.61 -27.56 -23.92
N SER A 852 -31.49 -28.80 -24.41
CA SER A 852 -31.60 -29.98 -23.54
C SER A 852 -30.50 -30.05 -22.48
N ALA A 853 -29.27 -29.69 -22.83
CA ALA A 853 -28.15 -29.63 -21.91
C ALA A 853 -28.30 -28.43 -20.94
N PHE A 854 -28.80 -27.30 -21.43
CA PHE A 854 -29.02 -26.10 -20.63
C PHE A 854 -30.12 -26.30 -19.58
N GLU A 855 -31.17 -27.09 -19.85
CA GLU A 855 -32.19 -27.41 -18.84
C GLU A 855 -31.58 -28.13 -17.62
N LYS A 856 -30.62 -29.02 -17.82
CA LYS A 856 -29.90 -29.67 -16.71
C LYS A 856 -29.10 -28.64 -15.90
N LEU A 857 -28.50 -27.67 -16.58
CA LEU A 857 -27.74 -26.59 -15.94
C LEU A 857 -28.64 -25.65 -15.13
N LYS A 858 -29.83 -25.28 -15.64
CA LYS A 858 -30.81 -24.46 -14.95
C LYS A 858 -31.38 -25.12 -13.68
N ALA A 859 -31.44 -26.45 -13.66
CA ALA A 859 -32.02 -27.21 -12.56
C ALA A 859 -31.13 -27.15 -11.29
N ARG A 860 -29.84 -26.98 -11.41
CA ARG A 860 -28.87 -26.97 -10.31
C ARG A 860 -28.51 -25.58 -9.81
N GLN A 861 -27.72 -25.50 -8.76
CA GLN A 861 -27.20 -24.24 -8.22
C GLN A 861 -26.02 -23.70 -9.06
N ILE A 862 -25.91 -22.38 -9.13
CA ILE A 862 -24.77 -21.67 -9.70
C ILE A 862 -23.59 -21.82 -8.75
N MET A 863 -22.48 -22.31 -9.24
CA MET A 863 -21.22 -22.49 -8.50
C MET A 863 -20.19 -21.40 -8.84
N LYS A 864 -19.06 -21.42 -8.17
CA LYS A 864 -17.89 -20.62 -8.55
C LYS A 864 -17.36 -21.15 -9.89
N VAL A 865 -16.75 -20.28 -10.70
CA VAL A 865 -16.23 -20.69 -12.02
C VAL A 865 -15.24 -21.85 -11.91
N SER A 866 -14.36 -21.85 -10.90
CA SER A 866 -13.40 -22.96 -10.69
C SER A 866 -14.07 -24.31 -10.35
N GLU A 867 -15.28 -24.29 -9.80
CA GLU A 867 -16.12 -25.47 -9.53
C GLU A 867 -16.99 -25.81 -10.74
N GLU A 868 -17.59 -24.77 -11.38
CA GLU A 868 -18.34 -24.92 -12.65
C GLU A 868 -17.55 -25.72 -13.70
N LEU A 869 -16.28 -25.34 -13.91
CA LEU A 869 -15.43 -25.96 -14.93
C LEU A 869 -14.82 -27.32 -14.53
N LYS A 870 -15.30 -27.89 -13.41
CA LYS A 870 -15.04 -29.28 -12.98
C LYS A 870 -16.33 -30.14 -12.97
N ASP A 871 -17.50 -29.48 -13.01
CA ASP A 871 -18.81 -30.15 -12.96
C ASP A 871 -19.16 -30.80 -14.28
N GLU A 872 -19.54 -32.07 -14.28
CA GLU A 872 -19.84 -32.83 -15.47
C GLU A 872 -20.99 -32.23 -16.29
N ILE A 873 -22.04 -31.74 -15.63
CA ILE A 873 -23.19 -31.11 -16.31
C ILE A 873 -22.74 -29.86 -17.06
N ARG A 874 -21.86 -29.07 -16.44
CA ARG A 874 -21.28 -27.90 -17.11
C ARG A 874 -20.40 -28.29 -18.29
N LEU A 875 -19.52 -29.26 -18.12
CA LEU A 875 -18.61 -29.71 -19.18
C LEU A 875 -19.38 -30.29 -20.37
N ASP A 876 -20.42 -31.11 -20.15
CA ASP A 876 -21.30 -31.62 -21.20
C ASP A 876 -21.96 -30.47 -21.98
N PHE A 877 -22.49 -29.47 -21.26
CA PHE A 877 -23.09 -28.31 -21.92
C PHE A 877 -22.09 -27.54 -22.78
N GLU A 878 -20.87 -27.28 -22.26
CA GLU A 878 -19.82 -26.55 -23.01
C GLU A 878 -19.34 -27.32 -24.24
N HIS A 879 -19.18 -28.64 -24.14
CA HIS A 879 -18.82 -29.48 -25.32
C HIS A 879 -19.89 -29.42 -26.41
N ILE A 880 -21.17 -29.53 -26.04
CA ILE A 880 -22.29 -29.41 -26.97
C ILE A 880 -22.31 -28.03 -27.63
N VAL A 881 -22.17 -26.95 -26.80
CA VAL A 881 -22.12 -25.59 -27.33
C VAL A 881 -20.96 -25.42 -28.31
N LEU A 882 -19.74 -25.72 -27.90
CA LEU A 882 -18.57 -25.51 -28.75
C LEU A 882 -18.58 -26.37 -30.00
N GLN A 883 -19.11 -27.61 -29.95
CA GLN A 883 -19.31 -28.48 -31.09
C GLN A 883 -20.26 -27.86 -32.14
N SER A 884 -21.36 -27.24 -31.64
CA SER A 884 -22.32 -26.59 -32.52
C SER A 884 -21.74 -25.42 -33.31
N PHE A 885 -20.59 -24.89 -32.86
CA PHE A 885 -19.86 -23.79 -33.54
C PHE A 885 -18.57 -24.30 -34.22
N GLY A 886 -18.25 -25.60 -34.18
CA GLY A 886 -16.98 -26.15 -34.69
C GLY A 886 -15.78 -25.55 -33.93
N MET A 887 -15.89 -25.48 -32.61
CA MET A 887 -14.89 -24.84 -31.72
C MET A 887 -14.35 -25.81 -30.66
N GLU A 888 -14.47 -27.11 -30.84
CA GLU A 888 -14.03 -28.12 -29.87
C GLU A 888 -12.53 -27.99 -29.55
N ASP A 889 -11.69 -27.69 -30.54
CA ASP A 889 -10.24 -27.50 -30.41
C ASP A 889 -9.87 -26.30 -29.51
N TYR A 890 -10.83 -25.40 -29.24
CA TYR A 890 -10.62 -24.21 -28.38
C TYR A 890 -11.09 -24.43 -26.94
N PHE A 891 -11.71 -25.57 -26.61
CA PHE A 891 -12.23 -25.85 -25.28
C PHE A 891 -11.18 -25.60 -24.18
N ASP A 892 -10.03 -26.28 -24.26
CA ASP A 892 -8.97 -26.17 -23.26
C ASP A 892 -8.32 -24.77 -23.23
N LYS A 893 -8.24 -24.11 -24.38
CA LYS A 893 -7.70 -22.73 -24.46
C LYS A 893 -8.60 -21.75 -23.75
N ILE A 894 -9.91 -21.79 -24.02
CA ILE A 894 -10.90 -20.92 -23.35
C ILE A 894 -10.90 -21.18 -21.84
N LYS A 895 -10.94 -22.47 -21.44
CA LYS A 895 -10.95 -22.91 -20.05
C LYS A 895 -9.70 -22.44 -19.31
N SER A 896 -8.50 -22.64 -19.86
CA SER A 896 -7.24 -22.27 -19.23
C SER A 896 -7.07 -20.76 -19.14
N SER A 897 -7.44 -19.99 -20.16
CA SER A 897 -7.40 -18.53 -20.13
C SER A 897 -8.36 -17.97 -19.05
N LEU A 898 -9.59 -18.48 -18.98
CA LEU A 898 -10.58 -18.07 -17.98
C LEU A 898 -10.11 -18.36 -16.54
N LEU A 899 -9.66 -19.59 -16.27
CA LEU A 899 -9.18 -19.97 -14.94
C LEU A 899 -7.94 -19.18 -14.53
N SER A 900 -6.98 -19.02 -15.43
CA SER A 900 -5.77 -18.24 -15.17
C SER A 900 -6.07 -16.76 -14.83
N MET A 901 -7.03 -16.12 -15.53
CA MET A 901 -7.47 -14.76 -15.20
C MET A 901 -8.11 -14.67 -13.81
N GLN A 902 -8.96 -15.63 -13.46
CA GLN A 902 -9.61 -15.67 -12.14
C GLN A 902 -8.63 -15.94 -11.02
N GLU A 903 -7.68 -16.85 -11.18
CA GLU A 903 -6.63 -17.14 -10.20
C GLU A 903 -5.78 -15.90 -9.94
N THR A 904 -5.27 -15.27 -11.00
CA THR A 904 -4.48 -14.02 -10.89
C THR A 904 -5.24 -12.93 -10.16
N ARG A 905 -6.55 -12.78 -10.42
CA ARG A 905 -7.39 -11.80 -9.74
C ARG A 905 -7.66 -12.17 -8.27
N ALA A 906 -7.83 -13.45 -7.97
CA ALA A 906 -8.11 -13.92 -6.61
C ALA A 906 -6.89 -13.73 -5.68
N THR A 907 -5.69 -14.05 -6.14
CA THR A 907 -4.44 -13.88 -5.36
C THR A 907 -4.11 -12.41 -5.06
N ALA A 908 -4.59 -11.47 -5.85
CA ALA A 908 -4.42 -10.03 -5.57
C ALA A 908 -5.12 -9.56 -4.28
N ARG A 909 -5.96 -10.39 -3.64
CA ARG A 909 -6.60 -10.12 -2.33
C ARG A 909 -5.69 -10.42 -1.16
N GLU A 910 -4.78 -11.36 -1.33
CA GLU A 910 -3.80 -11.80 -0.33
C GLU A 910 -2.57 -10.86 -0.37
#